data_6bd2382e974d3c49b17ddb239dc975f4
#
_entry.id   6bd2382e974d3c49b17ddb239dc975f4
#
_cell.length_a   1.000
_cell.length_b   1.000
_cell.length_c   1.000
_cell.angle_alpha   90.00
_cell.angle_beta   90.00
_cell.angle_gamma   90.00
#
_symmetry.space_group_name_H-M   'P 1'
#
loop_
_entity.id
_entity.type
_entity.pdbx_description
1 polymer ?
#
loop_
_entity_poly.entity_id
_entity_poly.type
_entity_poly.pdbx_seq_one_letter_code
_entity_poly.pdbx_strand_id
1 'polypeptide(L)'
;MKKIITFLAVVLCTTGAFSQYYYNAFTSAGMNPGGLNPDQEFPSGGGLTTGWTPVVGPNIATPTWSPNQTIPFAFSFDASPVTEYKASSNGVLTFTTSATAVPSNTKEALPSANIPDKSVCVWGLQTVGANDMALSKTFGTAPNRQHWIFYTSCALGGTGWSYWSIVLEETTNNIYIVDQRHSGTTGGVSMGIQIDATTATSVGADVMPLAGTDASDADNAYYEFIQGVQPANDILISSVNLANVESNANPIAITGNARNNGSAAITNFDLSWTADGGVTNNSVNIVANIAPGAAYAYTHPTNWTPVAGVSYTVDVTGSNPNGVIDGNPGNNTASATTFVNSGIATDKSVLLEEFTTAPCQFCPDGAVVVEQILDANPDVIAVGEHACFGTDAMTIPAAQAYCAAFSSGAPTATVDRTLFPNETRVGHSRGQWTGNVLSRQNLRSAVEVNISGTYDSTSRAVSVDFLANFVDVVPSGDIRVTVFVVEDNVTGTGTGYDQVNAYNTQTGHPYFGAGSRIAGFNHRHVLRDVVTATWGDNSVIPSTPVVATQYTKNYSFTLSNLWDDNEVKLVAFVHYYDAAGREGNEIMNAKEVPLDDVFTAIVETSSSVEGLKIYPNPTADITNIKFNLSNSQSVSLVVRDIAGKEVLSQAFGIMTAGVQNIAINASNLSNGIYFTTIQIGEELVTRKITVNK
;
A
#
# COMPACT_ATOMS: atom_id res chain seq x y z
N MET A 1 -56.39 5.97 69.94
CA MET A 1 -55.03 6.54 69.64
C MET A 1 -54.20 5.40 69.01
N LYS A 2 -54.15 5.34 67.72
CA LYS A 2 -53.33 4.35 66.98
C LYS A 2 -51.94 4.98 66.77
N LYS A 3 -50.90 4.40 67.30
CA LYS A 3 -49.52 4.78 67.07
C LYS A 3 -49.08 4.17 65.74
N ILE A 4 -48.76 5.01 64.72
CA ILE A 4 -48.13 4.63 63.50
C ILE A 4 -46.63 4.60 63.75
N ILE A 5 -46.00 3.44 63.66
CA ILE A 5 -44.54 3.27 63.70
C ILE A 5 -44.08 3.30 62.25
N THR A 6 -43.43 4.37 61.82
CA THR A 6 -42.79 4.49 60.50
C THR A 6 -41.43 3.79 60.55
N PHE A 7 -41.30 2.69 59.85
CA PHE A 7 -40.03 2.01 59.63
C PHE A 7 -39.29 2.73 58.49
N LEU A 8 -38.23 3.43 58.83
CA LEU A 8 -37.30 4.01 57.85
C LEU A 8 -36.35 2.91 57.42
N ALA A 9 -36.61 2.31 56.26
CA ALA A 9 -35.65 1.41 55.62
C ALA A 9 -34.54 2.24 55.01
N VAL A 10 -33.38 2.30 55.66
CA VAL A 10 -32.13 2.80 55.09
C VAL A 10 -31.63 1.74 54.11
N VAL A 11 -31.87 1.94 52.82
CA VAL A 11 -31.23 1.17 51.78
C VAL A 11 -29.76 1.70 51.73
N LEU A 12 -28.85 0.98 52.34
CA LEU A 12 -27.42 1.13 52.06
C LEU A 12 -27.21 0.65 50.61
N CYS A 13 -27.23 1.58 49.65
CA CYS A 13 -26.56 1.35 48.41
C CYS A 13 -25.04 1.30 48.71
N THR A 14 -24.54 0.10 48.91
CA THR A 14 -23.08 -0.10 48.74
C THR A 14 -22.83 0.00 47.26
N THR A 15 -22.51 1.22 46.79
CA THR A 15 -21.81 1.40 45.56
C THR A 15 -20.41 0.83 45.79
N GLY A 16 -20.26 -0.45 45.51
CA GLY A 16 -18.94 -0.98 45.27
C GLY A 16 -18.38 -0.21 44.07
N ALA A 17 -17.50 0.71 44.33
CA ALA A 17 -16.67 1.29 43.29
C ALA A 17 -15.74 0.19 42.83
N PHE A 18 -16.20 -0.62 41.87
CA PHE A 18 -15.32 -1.52 41.11
C PHE A 18 -14.73 -0.71 39.99
N SER A 19 -13.74 0.06 40.29
CA SER A 19 -12.86 0.63 39.34
C SER A 19 -11.75 -0.39 39.09
N GLN A 20 -11.91 -1.16 38.09
CA GLN A 20 -10.89 -2.06 37.54
C GLN A 20 -10.75 -1.76 36.05
N TYR A 21 -9.56 -1.97 35.55
CA TYR A 21 -9.36 -2.07 34.11
C TYR A 21 -9.33 -3.54 33.73
N TYR A 22 -9.77 -3.84 32.52
CA TYR A 22 -9.43 -5.07 31.83
C TYR A 22 -8.71 -4.70 30.55
N TYR A 23 -8.04 -5.63 29.90
CA TYR A 23 -7.36 -5.35 28.65
C TYR A 23 -7.68 -6.38 27.57
N ASN A 24 -7.66 -5.90 26.34
CA ASN A 24 -7.64 -6.69 25.13
C ASN A 24 -6.24 -6.62 24.52
N ALA A 25 -5.65 -7.77 24.16
CA ALA A 25 -4.35 -7.82 23.53
C ALA A 25 -4.48 -8.05 22.02
N PHE A 26 -3.96 -7.17 21.22
CA PHE A 26 -3.88 -7.24 19.75
C PHE A 26 -2.43 -7.51 19.35
N THR A 27 -2.01 -8.77 19.50
CA THR A 27 -0.60 -9.19 19.38
C THR A 27 -0.10 -9.30 17.93
N SER A 28 -0.97 -9.11 16.96
CA SER A 28 -0.65 -9.05 15.52
C SER A 28 -1.59 -8.02 14.89
N ALA A 29 -1.60 -6.81 15.43
CA ALA A 29 -2.52 -5.77 15.00
C ALA A 29 -2.20 -5.28 13.59
N GLY A 30 -0.91 -5.12 13.26
CA GLY A 30 -0.47 -4.62 11.94
C GLY A 30 -0.93 -3.19 11.67
N MET A 31 -1.26 -2.44 12.73
CA MET A 31 -1.71 -1.05 12.66
C MET A 31 -1.60 -0.37 14.02
N ASN A 32 -1.66 0.94 14.03
CA ASN A 32 -1.86 1.76 15.22
C ASN A 32 -3.33 1.73 15.69
N PRO A 33 -3.61 1.90 17.00
CA PRO A 33 -4.97 2.00 17.50
C PRO A 33 -5.81 3.02 16.74
N GLY A 34 -6.93 2.57 16.15
CA GLY A 34 -7.84 3.42 15.38
C GLY A 34 -7.26 4.01 14.09
N GLY A 35 -6.03 3.63 13.68
CA GLY A 35 -5.38 4.16 12.46
C GLY A 35 -5.09 5.68 12.50
N LEU A 36 -5.10 6.32 13.67
CA LEU A 36 -5.01 7.78 13.78
C LEU A 36 -3.59 8.34 13.74
N ASN A 37 -2.57 7.53 14.04
CA ASN A 37 -1.18 7.95 13.98
C ASN A 37 -0.52 7.46 12.68
N PRO A 38 -0.30 8.32 11.66
CA PRO A 38 0.36 7.96 10.41
C PRO A 38 1.88 8.16 10.44
N ASP A 39 2.45 8.61 11.56
CA ASP A 39 3.87 8.96 11.64
C ASP A 39 4.73 7.71 11.75
N GLN A 40 5.86 7.72 11.05
CA GLN A 40 6.83 6.64 11.13
C GLN A 40 7.58 6.63 12.48
N GLU A 41 8.04 5.45 12.88
CA GLU A 41 8.69 5.15 14.14
C GLU A 41 10.19 5.36 14.05
N PHE A 42 10.62 6.61 14.09
CA PHE A 42 12.04 6.97 14.08
C PHE A 42 12.46 7.66 15.36
N PRO A 43 13.76 7.58 15.75
CA PRO A 43 14.30 8.37 16.83
C PRO A 43 14.24 9.85 16.49
N SER A 44 14.21 10.71 17.50
CA SER A 44 14.28 12.17 17.34
C SER A 44 15.49 12.56 16.48
N GLY A 45 15.22 13.32 15.41
CA GLY A 45 16.23 13.67 14.41
C GLY A 45 16.45 12.63 13.31
N GLY A 46 15.85 11.44 13.39
CA GLY A 46 15.97 10.36 12.42
C GLY A 46 14.89 10.31 11.37
N GLY A 47 14.04 11.34 11.25
CA GLY A 47 12.95 11.38 10.27
C GLY A 47 11.55 11.47 10.87
N LEU A 48 11.41 11.71 12.17
CA LEU A 48 10.11 12.05 12.76
C LEU A 48 9.51 13.24 12.03
N THR A 49 8.26 13.10 11.62
CA THR A 49 7.49 14.18 11.06
C THR A 49 7.31 15.32 12.08
N THR A 50 7.03 16.51 11.61
CA THR A 50 6.87 17.71 12.47
C THR A 50 5.74 17.55 13.48
N GLY A 51 5.85 18.22 14.61
CA GLY A 51 4.79 18.33 15.62
C GLY A 51 4.95 17.44 16.86
N TRP A 52 5.97 16.61 16.97
CA TRP A 52 6.33 15.93 18.22
C TRP A 52 7.04 16.87 19.19
N THR A 53 6.63 16.84 20.45
CA THR A 53 7.17 17.67 21.51
C THR A 53 7.95 16.82 22.51
N PRO A 54 9.21 17.16 22.87
CA PRO A 54 9.97 16.44 23.88
C PRO A 54 9.30 16.50 25.26
N VAL A 55 9.16 15.34 25.90
CA VAL A 55 8.65 15.14 27.27
C VAL A 55 9.79 14.74 28.19
N VAL A 56 10.60 13.77 27.78
CA VAL A 56 11.83 13.36 28.49
C VAL A 56 12.97 13.40 27.48
N GLY A 57 14.07 14.04 27.83
CA GLY A 57 15.26 14.16 26.96
C GLY A 57 16.10 12.88 26.90
N PRO A 58 17.14 12.89 26.04
CA PRO A 58 18.08 11.79 25.90
C PRO A 58 19.18 11.81 26.96
N ASN A 59 20.02 10.75 26.95
CA ASN A 59 21.22 10.62 27.80
C ASN A 59 20.93 10.67 29.29
N ILE A 60 19.82 10.07 29.74
CA ILE A 60 19.43 10.03 31.15
C ILE A 60 20.00 8.79 31.83
N ALA A 61 21.13 8.95 32.56
CA ALA A 61 21.77 7.85 33.28
C ALA A 61 21.04 7.47 34.58
N THR A 62 20.40 8.43 35.22
CA THR A 62 19.62 8.22 36.46
C THR A 62 18.16 8.54 36.19
N PRO A 63 17.22 7.64 36.51
CA PRO A 63 15.81 7.87 36.26
C PRO A 63 15.30 9.22 36.76
N THR A 64 14.50 9.89 35.95
CA THR A 64 13.95 11.21 36.26
C THR A 64 12.50 11.32 35.76
N TRP A 65 11.75 12.23 36.39
CA TRP A 65 10.42 12.63 35.88
C TRP A 65 10.54 13.81 34.91
N SER A 66 9.65 13.83 33.93
CA SER A 66 9.37 15.06 33.18
C SER A 66 8.77 16.15 34.07
N PRO A 67 8.75 17.41 33.64
CA PRO A 67 7.76 18.39 34.12
C PRO A 67 6.34 17.87 33.92
N ASN A 68 5.35 18.47 34.62
CA ASN A 68 3.95 18.19 34.36
C ASN A 68 3.62 18.51 32.90
N GLN A 69 2.89 17.60 32.26
CA GLN A 69 2.39 17.71 30.89
C GLN A 69 0.87 17.83 30.93
N THR A 70 0.30 18.71 30.13
CA THR A 70 -1.16 18.88 30.02
C THR A 70 -1.77 17.84 29.07
N ILE A 71 -2.87 17.22 29.49
CA ILE A 71 -3.69 16.37 28.59
C ILE A 71 -4.53 17.31 27.72
N PRO A 72 -4.48 17.20 26.38
CA PRO A 72 -5.08 18.20 25.48
C PRO A 72 -6.63 18.09 25.32
N PHE A 73 -7.25 17.24 26.12
CA PHE A 73 -8.70 17.02 26.13
C PHE A 73 -9.18 16.55 27.52
N ALA A 74 -10.50 16.50 27.71
CA ALA A 74 -11.08 15.92 28.92
C ALA A 74 -10.78 14.42 28.98
N PHE A 75 -10.17 13.98 30.07
CA PHE A 75 -9.78 12.58 30.27
C PHE A 75 -10.03 12.19 31.73
N SER A 76 -10.46 10.95 31.92
CA SER A 76 -10.66 10.35 33.25
C SER A 76 -9.82 9.09 33.40
N PHE A 77 -9.13 9.00 34.52
CA PHE A 77 -8.46 7.79 34.95
C PHE A 77 -9.18 7.24 36.17
N ASP A 78 -9.58 5.99 36.13
CA ASP A 78 -10.30 5.35 37.24
C ASP A 78 -11.53 6.18 37.68
N ALA A 79 -12.39 6.53 36.71
CA ALA A 79 -13.56 7.40 36.85
C ALA A 79 -13.26 8.81 37.45
N SER A 80 -12.00 9.15 37.69
CA SER A 80 -11.61 10.44 38.26
C SER A 80 -11.02 11.34 37.17
N PRO A 81 -11.54 12.57 36.97
CA PRO A 81 -10.94 13.51 36.00
C PRO A 81 -9.48 13.79 36.33
N VAL A 82 -8.65 13.75 35.27
CA VAL A 82 -7.23 14.13 35.33
C VAL A 82 -6.91 15.08 34.17
N THR A 83 -6.08 16.08 34.41
CA THR A 83 -5.76 17.12 33.43
C THR A 83 -4.28 17.17 33.06
N GLU A 84 -3.43 16.53 33.89
CA GLU A 84 -2.00 16.50 33.72
C GLU A 84 -1.42 15.13 34.02
N TYR A 85 -0.25 14.87 33.48
CA TYR A 85 0.55 13.67 33.75
C TYR A 85 2.05 14.04 33.88
N LYS A 86 2.84 13.11 34.40
CA LYS A 86 4.30 13.05 34.27
C LYS A 86 4.73 11.76 33.63
N ALA A 87 5.75 11.79 32.82
CA ALA A 87 6.41 10.62 32.27
C ALA A 87 7.82 10.47 32.85
N SER A 88 8.20 9.26 33.22
CA SER A 88 9.56 8.97 33.67
C SER A 88 10.43 8.51 32.49
N SER A 89 11.75 8.68 32.66
CA SER A 89 12.74 8.21 31.66
C SER A 89 12.85 6.69 31.55
N ASN A 90 12.11 5.95 32.34
CA ASN A 90 12.13 4.47 32.35
C ASN A 90 10.74 3.82 32.08
N GLY A 91 9.84 4.56 31.45
CA GLY A 91 8.61 3.99 30.91
C GLY A 91 7.41 3.98 31.84
N VAL A 92 7.38 4.85 32.87
CA VAL A 92 6.21 5.03 33.75
C VAL A 92 5.58 6.39 33.51
N LEU A 93 4.29 6.39 33.18
CA LEU A 93 3.45 7.59 33.16
C LEU A 93 2.59 7.60 34.43
N THR A 94 2.49 8.72 35.10
CA THR A 94 1.60 8.85 36.26
C THR A 94 0.75 10.10 36.21
N PHE A 95 -0.51 9.97 36.65
CA PHE A 95 -1.43 11.09 36.84
C PHE A 95 -1.30 11.69 38.27
N THR A 96 -0.52 11.05 39.16
CA THR A 96 -0.14 11.61 40.48
C THR A 96 1.02 12.56 40.27
N THR A 97 0.73 13.77 39.75
CA THR A 97 1.73 14.77 39.38
C THR A 97 2.54 15.32 40.55
N SER A 98 2.07 15.12 41.80
CA SER A 98 2.80 15.42 43.03
C SER A 98 3.89 14.40 43.39
N ALA A 99 3.94 13.24 42.67
CA ALA A 99 4.96 12.23 42.95
C ALA A 99 6.37 12.79 42.72
N THR A 100 7.27 12.60 43.71
CA THR A 100 8.68 13.05 43.66
C THR A 100 9.64 11.87 43.48
N ALA A 101 9.33 10.72 44.09
CA ALA A 101 10.14 9.51 43.96
C ALA A 101 9.99 8.96 42.51
N VAL A 102 11.13 8.74 41.86
CA VAL A 102 11.16 8.19 40.49
C VAL A 102 11.35 6.66 40.61
N PRO A 103 10.56 5.85 39.88
CA PRO A 103 10.78 4.41 39.83
C PRO A 103 12.22 4.08 39.37
N SER A 104 12.80 3.02 39.92
CA SER A 104 14.14 2.58 39.55
C SER A 104 14.12 1.94 38.13
N ASN A 105 15.31 1.73 37.52
CA ASN A 105 15.43 0.98 36.29
C ASN A 105 15.15 -0.53 36.49
N THR A 106 15.18 -1.01 37.74
CA THR A 106 14.82 -2.39 38.06
C THR A 106 13.31 -2.49 38.17
N LYS A 107 12.68 -3.09 37.17
CA LYS A 107 11.24 -3.31 37.11
C LYS A 107 10.81 -4.42 38.10
N GLU A 108 9.58 -4.34 38.52
CA GLU A 108 8.91 -5.31 39.38
C GLU A 108 7.54 -5.68 38.80
N ALA A 109 6.90 -6.72 39.34
CA ALA A 109 5.52 -7.01 39.02
C ALA A 109 4.57 -5.92 39.53
N LEU A 110 3.52 -5.62 38.80
CA LEU A 110 2.45 -4.73 39.25
C LEU A 110 1.38 -5.53 40.05
N PRO A 111 0.78 -4.94 41.12
CA PRO A 111 1.07 -3.63 41.68
C PRO A 111 2.38 -3.62 42.44
N SER A 112 3.06 -2.46 42.44
CA SER A 112 4.32 -2.23 43.16
C SER A 112 4.23 -0.96 43.96
N ALA A 113 4.71 -0.99 45.24
CA ALA A 113 4.82 0.18 46.10
C ALA A 113 5.87 1.19 45.58
N ASN A 114 6.72 0.79 44.65
CA ASN A 114 7.74 1.63 44.01
C ASN A 114 7.20 2.44 42.82
N ILE A 115 5.95 2.20 42.41
CA ILE A 115 5.23 2.93 41.38
C ILE A 115 4.20 3.85 42.05
N PRO A 116 4.10 5.13 41.65
CA PRO A 116 3.03 6.01 42.13
C PRO A 116 1.64 5.46 41.81
N ASP A 117 0.67 5.80 42.63
CA ASP A 117 -0.73 5.57 42.32
C ASP A 117 -1.11 6.24 40.99
N LYS A 118 -2.13 5.74 40.32
CA LYS A 118 -2.63 6.22 39.02
C LYS A 118 -1.57 6.25 37.94
N SER A 119 -0.93 5.10 37.70
CA SER A 119 0.16 4.98 36.72
C SER A 119 -0.16 4.00 35.59
N VAL A 120 0.41 4.30 34.43
CA VAL A 120 0.48 3.41 33.24
C VAL A 120 1.93 3.04 33.02
N CYS A 121 2.21 1.76 32.87
CA CYS A 121 3.57 1.23 32.94
C CYS A 121 3.96 0.47 31.67
N VAL A 122 5.04 0.89 31.06
CA VAL A 122 5.96 0.13 30.18
C VAL A 122 7.34 0.16 30.86
N TRP A 123 7.34 -0.21 32.15
CA TRP A 123 8.45 -0.02 33.06
C TRP A 123 9.61 -0.96 32.76
N GLY A 124 10.81 -0.41 32.70
CA GLY A 124 12.06 -1.11 32.42
C GLY A 124 12.84 -0.53 31.23
N LEU A 125 12.24 0.44 30.53
CA LEU A 125 12.91 1.20 29.48
C LEU A 125 14.06 2.05 30.08
N GLN A 126 15.04 2.39 29.25
CA GLN A 126 16.16 3.25 29.68
C GLN A 126 16.48 4.25 28.57
N THR A 127 16.40 5.54 28.86
CA THR A 127 16.70 6.64 27.93
C THR A 127 18.18 7.07 28.04
N VAL A 128 19.11 6.12 27.95
CA VAL A 128 20.54 6.34 28.18
C VAL A 128 21.33 6.76 26.95
N GLY A 129 20.80 6.54 25.74
CA GLY A 129 21.43 6.90 24.50
C GLY A 129 21.07 8.30 23.99
N ALA A 130 21.77 8.76 22.95
CA ALA A 130 21.58 10.09 22.35
C ALA A 130 20.24 10.24 21.60
N ASN A 131 19.63 9.14 21.21
CA ASN A 131 18.34 9.11 20.51
C ASN A 131 17.19 8.66 21.41
N ASP A 132 17.47 8.29 22.66
CA ASP A 132 16.51 7.71 23.57
C ASP A 132 15.74 8.82 24.27
N MET A 133 14.45 8.94 24.05
CA MET A 133 13.64 10.00 24.67
C MET A 133 12.16 9.61 24.70
N ALA A 134 11.37 10.39 25.43
CA ALA A 134 9.93 10.36 25.31
C ALA A 134 9.43 11.64 24.65
N LEU A 135 8.55 11.50 23.67
CA LEU A 135 7.95 12.57 22.89
C LEU A 135 6.43 12.51 23.02
N SER A 136 5.72 13.63 22.81
CA SER A 136 4.26 13.60 22.75
C SER A 136 3.73 14.31 21.51
N LYS A 137 2.59 13.78 20.98
CA LYS A 137 1.82 14.38 19.90
C LYS A 137 0.36 13.95 19.99
N THR A 138 -0.53 14.80 19.50
CA THR A 138 -1.96 14.49 19.47
C THR A 138 -2.42 14.34 18.02
N PHE A 139 -3.13 13.25 17.76
CA PHE A 139 -3.71 12.93 16.47
C PHE A 139 -5.24 12.93 16.51
N GLY A 140 -5.88 13.02 15.36
CA GLY A 140 -7.32 13.02 15.22
C GLY A 140 -7.95 14.40 15.46
N THR A 141 -9.27 14.44 15.39
CA THR A 141 -10.10 15.63 15.61
C THR A 141 -11.11 15.38 16.73
N ALA A 142 -11.40 16.43 17.52
CA ALA A 142 -12.42 16.30 18.57
C ALA A 142 -13.76 15.84 18.01
N PRO A 143 -14.47 14.92 18.66
CA PRO A 143 -14.21 14.33 19.98
C PRO A 143 -13.43 13.00 19.95
N ASN A 144 -12.71 12.70 18.90
CA ASN A 144 -12.02 11.42 18.67
C ASN A 144 -10.51 11.66 18.52
N ARG A 145 -9.89 12.24 19.53
CA ARG A 145 -8.44 12.49 19.55
C ARG A 145 -7.71 11.43 20.36
N GLN A 146 -6.46 11.16 19.98
CA GLN A 146 -5.52 10.34 20.74
C GLN A 146 -4.29 11.18 21.09
N HIS A 147 -3.87 11.17 22.36
CA HIS A 147 -2.63 11.79 22.83
C HIS A 147 -1.60 10.70 23.07
N TRP A 148 -0.55 10.71 22.26
CA TRP A 148 0.52 9.72 22.22
C TRP A 148 1.72 10.19 23.03
N ILE A 149 2.26 9.33 23.88
CA ILE A 149 3.51 9.49 24.60
C ILE A 149 4.45 8.39 24.13
N PHE A 150 5.34 8.74 23.21
CA PHE A 150 6.18 7.83 22.42
C PHE A 150 7.60 7.77 22.99
N TYR A 151 8.01 6.61 23.47
CA TYR A 151 9.36 6.29 23.92
C TYR A 151 10.16 5.75 22.74
N THR A 152 11.14 6.51 22.28
CA THR A 152 11.92 6.21 21.07
C THR A 152 13.27 5.61 21.41
N SER A 153 13.70 4.58 20.70
CA SER A 153 15.07 4.00 20.75
C SER A 153 15.53 3.55 22.14
N CYS A 154 14.63 3.45 23.11
CA CYS A 154 15.01 3.17 24.51
C CYS A 154 15.65 1.80 24.66
N ALA A 155 16.77 1.73 25.40
CA ALA A 155 17.39 0.47 25.73
C ALA A 155 16.46 -0.38 26.60
N LEU A 156 16.43 -1.71 26.39
CA LEU A 156 15.65 -2.66 27.17
C LEU A 156 16.47 -3.91 27.45
N GLY A 157 16.54 -4.30 28.72
CA GLY A 157 17.36 -5.41 29.16
C GLY A 157 18.87 -5.16 29.05
N GLY A 158 19.31 -3.89 28.96
CA GLY A 158 20.70 -3.45 28.87
C GLY A 158 21.35 -3.62 27.50
N THR A 159 20.62 -4.11 26.49
CA THR A 159 21.09 -4.27 25.12
C THR A 159 19.98 -3.92 24.12
N GLY A 160 20.36 -3.58 22.87
CA GLY A 160 19.41 -3.26 21.82
C GLY A 160 18.66 -1.96 22.04
N TRP A 161 17.58 -1.80 21.31
CA TRP A 161 16.68 -0.64 21.39
C TRP A 161 15.23 -1.11 21.19
N SER A 162 14.29 -0.34 21.74
CA SER A 162 12.86 -0.60 21.62
C SER A 162 12.06 0.71 21.56
N TYR A 163 10.87 0.63 20.97
CA TYR A 163 9.94 1.73 20.77
C TYR A 163 8.59 1.35 21.33
N TRP A 164 8.06 2.17 22.21
CA TRP A 164 6.80 1.93 22.90
C TRP A 164 6.01 3.23 22.99
N SER A 165 4.69 3.13 22.93
CA SER A 165 3.83 4.27 23.22
C SER A 165 2.80 3.98 24.28
N ILE A 166 2.50 5.00 25.09
CA ILE A 166 1.30 5.07 25.91
C ILE A 166 0.37 6.06 25.23
N VAL A 167 -0.88 5.66 24.99
CA VAL A 167 -1.86 6.47 24.26
C VAL A 167 -3.09 6.70 25.14
N LEU A 168 -3.51 7.95 25.26
CA LEU A 168 -4.74 8.35 25.95
C LEU A 168 -5.78 8.71 24.91
N GLU A 169 -6.98 8.12 24.96
CA GLU A 169 -8.03 8.36 23.99
C GLU A 169 -9.15 9.24 24.55
N GLU A 170 -9.52 10.26 23.79
CA GLU A 170 -10.63 11.15 24.11
C GLU A 170 -11.97 10.39 24.07
N THR A 171 -12.95 10.80 24.85
CA THR A 171 -14.32 10.28 24.92
C THR A 171 -14.43 8.89 25.58
N THR A 172 -13.72 7.88 25.10
CA THR A 172 -13.75 6.53 25.68
C THR A 172 -13.01 6.44 26.98
N ASN A 173 -11.99 7.29 27.17
CA ASN A 173 -10.97 7.22 28.22
C ASN A 173 -10.19 5.89 28.21
N ASN A 174 -10.14 5.20 27.08
CA ASN A 174 -9.31 4.02 26.90
C ASN A 174 -7.83 4.42 26.91
N ILE A 175 -7.00 3.50 27.38
CA ILE A 175 -5.56 3.66 27.40
C ILE A 175 -4.97 2.54 26.55
N TYR A 176 -4.10 2.89 25.59
CA TYR A 176 -3.40 1.87 24.82
C TYR A 176 -1.91 1.87 25.23
N ILE A 177 -1.33 0.69 25.23
CA ILE A 177 0.13 0.50 25.22
C ILE A 177 0.46 -0.14 23.90
N VAL A 178 1.25 0.55 23.08
CA VAL A 178 1.62 0.13 21.73
C VAL A 178 3.07 -0.32 21.73
N ASP A 179 3.31 -1.53 21.30
CA ASP A 179 4.61 -2.11 20.98
C ASP A 179 4.85 -1.88 19.49
N GLN A 180 5.84 -1.05 19.18
CA GLN A 180 5.99 -0.52 17.84
C GLN A 180 7.21 -1.09 17.11
N ARG A 181 8.33 -1.31 17.87
CA ARG A 181 9.57 -1.65 17.19
C ARG A 181 10.63 -2.09 18.16
N HIS A 182 11.47 -3.08 17.79
CA HIS A 182 12.64 -3.42 18.61
C HIS A 182 13.75 -4.09 17.79
N SER A 183 14.97 -4.08 18.35
CA SER A 183 16.08 -4.92 17.86
C SER A 183 17.08 -5.18 18.97
N GLY A 184 17.54 -6.43 19.06
CA GLY A 184 18.63 -6.86 19.95
C GLY A 184 18.29 -6.78 21.44
N THR A 185 17.00 -6.65 21.83
CA THR A 185 16.58 -6.63 23.24
C THR A 185 16.64 -8.03 23.85
N THR A 186 17.04 -8.11 25.13
CA THR A 186 17.14 -9.38 25.89
C THR A 186 16.19 -9.46 27.07
N GLY A 187 15.35 -8.44 27.28
CA GLY A 187 14.35 -8.39 28.33
C GLY A 187 13.08 -7.72 27.88
N GLY A 188 12.02 -7.85 28.64
CA GLY A 188 10.73 -7.20 28.43
C GLY A 188 10.49 -6.04 29.39
N VAL A 189 9.29 -5.48 29.31
CA VAL A 189 8.79 -4.42 30.20
C VAL A 189 7.84 -4.99 31.25
N SER A 190 7.74 -4.35 32.43
CA SER A 190 6.60 -4.56 33.32
C SER A 190 5.44 -3.70 32.81
N MET A 191 4.39 -4.34 32.34
CA MET A 191 3.31 -3.69 31.59
C MET A 191 1.98 -3.77 32.33
N GLY A 192 1.27 -2.65 32.35
CA GLY A 192 -0.09 -2.59 32.87
C GLY A 192 -0.48 -1.21 33.40
N ILE A 193 -1.64 -1.19 34.06
CA ILE A 193 -2.18 0.01 34.75
C ILE A 193 -2.22 -0.28 36.25
N GLN A 194 -1.63 0.60 37.02
CA GLN A 194 -1.69 0.58 38.49
C GLN A 194 -2.60 1.70 38.99
N ILE A 195 -3.66 1.33 39.75
CA ILE A 195 -4.57 2.28 40.40
C ILE A 195 -3.96 2.76 41.69
N ASP A 196 -3.50 1.82 42.52
CA ASP A 196 -2.80 2.07 43.78
C ASP A 196 -1.77 0.95 44.07
N ALA A 197 -1.04 1.05 45.21
CA ALA A 197 -0.01 0.09 45.59
C ALA A 197 -0.52 -1.35 45.81
N THR A 198 -1.84 -1.58 45.78
CA THR A 198 -2.50 -2.88 46.00
C THR A 198 -3.34 -3.35 44.83
N THR A 199 -3.64 -2.45 43.88
CA THR A 199 -4.59 -2.68 42.78
C THR A 199 -3.95 -2.34 41.45
N ALA A 200 -3.84 -3.32 40.56
CA ALA A 200 -3.36 -3.13 39.19
C ALA A 200 -4.01 -4.13 38.23
N THR A 201 -4.10 -3.74 36.98
CA THR A 201 -4.34 -4.63 35.84
C THR A 201 -3.02 -4.83 35.13
N SER A 202 -2.38 -5.99 35.32
CA SER A 202 -1.05 -6.31 34.80
C SER A 202 -1.17 -7.24 33.60
N VAL A 203 -0.45 -6.92 32.52
CA VAL A 203 -0.21 -7.85 31.39
C VAL A 203 0.90 -8.83 31.78
N GLY A 204 1.95 -8.35 32.44
CA GLY A 204 3.06 -9.16 32.91
C GLY A 204 4.20 -8.34 33.47
N ALA A 205 5.10 -8.99 34.20
CA ALA A 205 6.30 -8.36 34.78
C ALA A 205 7.51 -8.36 33.81
N ASP A 206 7.44 -9.10 32.74
CA ASP A 206 8.49 -9.22 31.71
C ASP A 206 7.88 -9.50 30.33
N VAL A 207 7.09 -8.54 29.85
CA VAL A 207 6.43 -8.62 28.54
C VAL A 207 7.45 -8.29 27.46
N MET A 208 7.80 -9.31 26.67
CA MET A 208 8.77 -9.17 25.57
C MET A 208 8.13 -8.39 24.42
N PRO A 209 8.89 -7.54 23.70
CA PRO A 209 8.42 -6.90 22.49
C PRO A 209 8.03 -7.96 21.44
N LEU A 210 6.97 -7.70 20.69
CA LEU A 210 6.44 -8.54 19.61
C LEU A 210 6.67 -7.94 18.22
N ALA A 211 6.61 -6.60 18.12
CA ALA A 211 6.90 -5.87 16.89
C ALA A 211 8.34 -6.12 16.44
N GLY A 212 8.59 -6.10 15.14
CA GLY A 212 9.92 -6.34 14.55
C GLY A 212 10.77 -5.09 14.44
N THR A 213 11.46 -4.95 13.31
CA THR A 213 12.35 -3.81 13.02
C THR A 213 11.77 -2.83 12.04
N ASP A 214 10.55 -3.04 11.55
CA ASP A 214 9.88 -2.14 10.64
C ASP A 214 9.65 -0.77 11.32
N ALA A 215 9.69 0.30 10.53
CA ALA A 215 9.48 1.66 11.02
C ALA A 215 8.05 2.17 10.75
N SER A 216 7.20 1.32 10.20
CA SER A 216 5.77 1.53 9.99
C SER A 216 4.96 0.80 11.07
N ASP A 217 3.65 1.00 11.06
CA ASP A 217 2.75 0.29 11.97
C ASP A 217 2.38 -1.14 11.51
N ALA A 218 2.99 -1.62 10.40
CA ALA A 218 2.66 -2.90 9.78
C ALA A 218 2.95 -4.13 10.65
N ASP A 219 3.89 -4.05 11.59
CA ASP A 219 4.21 -5.12 12.54
C ASP A 219 3.83 -4.80 13.98
N ASN A 220 3.08 -3.71 14.21
CA ASN A 220 2.70 -3.27 15.54
C ASN A 220 1.79 -4.27 16.28
N ALA A 221 1.98 -4.29 17.60
CA ALA A 221 1.07 -4.92 18.54
C ALA A 221 0.60 -3.88 19.56
N TYR A 222 -0.60 -4.02 20.10
CA TYR A 222 -1.03 -3.13 21.17
C TYR A 222 -1.95 -3.82 22.19
N TYR A 223 -2.04 -3.22 23.35
CA TYR A 223 -2.89 -3.61 24.47
C TYR A 223 -3.85 -2.46 24.77
N GLU A 224 -5.14 -2.71 24.62
CA GLU A 224 -6.22 -1.77 24.93
C GLU A 224 -6.71 -1.99 26.36
N PHE A 225 -6.58 -1.01 27.21
CA PHE A 225 -7.08 -1.03 28.58
C PHE A 225 -8.39 -0.25 28.65
N ILE A 226 -9.45 -0.95 29.06
CA ILE A 226 -10.81 -0.44 29.15
C ILE A 226 -11.22 -0.41 30.62
N GLN A 227 -11.79 0.71 31.06
CA GLN A 227 -12.26 0.85 32.43
C GLN A 227 -13.53 0.02 32.67
N GLY A 228 -13.57 -0.75 33.76
CA GLY A 228 -14.71 -1.55 34.16
C GLY A 228 -14.42 -3.05 34.25
N VAL A 229 -15.47 -3.84 34.34
CA VAL A 229 -15.38 -5.30 34.37
C VAL A 229 -15.54 -5.84 32.96
N GLN A 230 -14.63 -6.72 32.53
CA GLN A 230 -14.74 -7.37 31.23
C GLN A 230 -16.09 -8.07 31.08
N PRO A 231 -16.87 -7.77 30.06
CA PRO A 231 -18.09 -8.49 29.76
C PRO A 231 -17.85 -10.00 29.61
N ALA A 232 -18.81 -10.81 30.01
CA ALA A 232 -18.71 -12.27 29.80
C ALA A 232 -18.82 -12.62 28.30
N ASN A 233 -19.68 -11.93 27.58
CA ASN A 233 -19.97 -12.15 26.16
C ASN A 233 -19.78 -10.83 25.39
N ASP A 234 -18.80 -10.77 24.52
CA ASP A 234 -18.45 -9.63 23.71
C ASP A 234 -17.84 -10.13 22.39
N ILE A 235 -18.55 -9.96 21.28
CA ILE A 235 -18.10 -10.32 19.94
C ILE A 235 -17.74 -9.06 19.15
N LEU A 236 -16.47 -8.87 18.86
CA LEU A 236 -15.96 -7.79 18.01
C LEU A 236 -15.89 -8.28 16.56
N ILE A 237 -16.34 -7.47 15.59
CA ILE A 237 -15.99 -7.65 14.19
C ILE A 237 -14.76 -6.79 13.91
N SER A 238 -13.63 -7.45 13.62
CA SER A 238 -12.33 -6.75 13.47
C SER A 238 -11.99 -6.37 12.03
N SER A 239 -12.56 -7.06 11.05
CA SER A 239 -12.34 -6.73 9.63
C SER A 239 -13.47 -7.22 8.72
N VAL A 240 -13.63 -6.53 7.60
CA VAL A 240 -14.38 -6.96 6.41
C VAL A 240 -13.41 -6.99 5.25
N ASN A 241 -13.28 -8.14 4.58
CA ASN A 241 -12.33 -8.33 3.51
C ASN A 241 -13.00 -8.07 2.16
N LEU A 242 -12.85 -6.86 1.64
CA LEU A 242 -13.27 -6.45 0.29
C LEU A 242 -12.12 -5.74 -0.39
N ALA A 243 -11.98 -5.93 -1.69
CA ALA A 243 -11.06 -5.14 -2.50
C ALA A 243 -11.58 -3.70 -2.67
N ASN A 244 -10.69 -2.74 -2.93
CA ASN A 244 -11.08 -1.36 -3.24
C ASN A 244 -11.98 -1.28 -4.49
N VAL A 245 -11.77 -2.22 -5.43
CA VAL A 245 -12.62 -2.43 -6.61
C VAL A 245 -12.98 -3.91 -6.68
N GLU A 246 -14.26 -4.21 -6.65
CA GLU A 246 -14.85 -5.54 -6.81
C GLU A 246 -15.53 -5.65 -8.17
N SER A 247 -15.79 -6.89 -8.65
CA SER A 247 -16.51 -7.15 -9.89
C SER A 247 -17.87 -7.80 -9.62
N ASN A 248 -18.92 -7.34 -10.32
CA ASN A 248 -20.22 -8.00 -10.26
C ASN A 248 -20.36 -9.22 -11.18
N ALA A 249 -19.29 -9.60 -11.90
CA ALA A 249 -19.31 -10.77 -12.78
C ALA A 249 -19.62 -12.08 -12.05
N ASN A 250 -19.27 -12.14 -10.75
CA ASN A 250 -19.59 -13.25 -9.87
C ASN A 250 -20.12 -12.71 -8.53
N PRO A 251 -20.98 -13.47 -7.81
CA PRO A 251 -21.37 -13.10 -6.47
C PRO A 251 -20.14 -12.96 -5.55
N ILE A 252 -20.08 -11.86 -4.78
CA ILE A 252 -18.96 -11.52 -3.89
C ILE A 252 -19.20 -12.19 -2.54
N ALA A 253 -18.21 -12.92 -2.04
CA ALA A 253 -18.26 -13.51 -0.72
C ALA A 253 -18.01 -12.45 0.36
N ILE A 254 -18.84 -12.39 1.40
CA ILE A 254 -18.63 -11.52 2.56
C ILE A 254 -17.82 -12.29 3.59
N THR A 255 -16.56 -11.90 3.74
CA THR A 255 -15.57 -12.54 4.63
C THR A 255 -14.88 -11.51 5.51
N GLY A 256 -14.24 -11.97 6.58
CA GLY A 256 -13.49 -11.12 7.49
C GLY A 256 -13.12 -11.84 8.77
N ASN A 257 -12.80 -11.08 9.81
CA ASN A 257 -12.45 -11.61 11.12
C ASN A 257 -13.37 -11.07 12.21
N ALA A 258 -13.79 -11.97 13.08
CA ALA A 258 -14.41 -11.67 14.36
C ALA A 258 -13.45 -12.05 15.49
N ARG A 259 -13.66 -11.52 16.69
CA ARG A 259 -12.86 -11.83 17.87
C ARG A 259 -13.75 -11.88 19.10
N ASN A 260 -13.46 -12.82 19.99
CA ASN A 260 -14.08 -12.87 21.31
C ASN A 260 -13.33 -11.97 22.29
N ASN A 261 -13.87 -10.80 22.58
CA ASN A 261 -13.35 -9.88 23.58
C ASN A 261 -13.95 -10.11 24.99
N GLY A 262 -14.90 -11.06 25.10
CA GLY A 262 -15.50 -11.46 26.36
C GLY A 262 -14.61 -12.36 27.21
N SER A 263 -14.97 -12.51 28.50
CA SER A 263 -14.27 -13.39 29.43
C SER A 263 -14.75 -14.84 29.36
N ALA A 264 -15.88 -15.13 28.69
CA ALA A 264 -16.40 -16.47 28.45
C ALA A 264 -16.18 -16.92 26.99
N ALA A 265 -16.08 -18.22 26.75
CA ALA A 265 -16.04 -18.76 25.39
C ALA A 265 -17.38 -18.48 24.67
N ILE A 266 -17.31 -18.03 23.41
CA ILE A 266 -18.46 -17.85 22.53
C ILE A 266 -18.67 -19.14 21.74
N THR A 267 -19.85 -19.75 21.86
CA THR A 267 -20.24 -20.99 21.17
C THR A 267 -21.11 -20.75 19.95
N ASN A 268 -21.75 -19.60 19.88
CA ASN A 268 -22.52 -19.12 18.73
C ASN A 268 -22.68 -17.59 18.80
N PHE A 269 -22.94 -16.97 17.66
CA PHE A 269 -23.31 -15.56 17.54
C PHE A 269 -24.06 -15.32 16.23
N ASP A 270 -24.83 -14.24 16.16
CA ASP A 270 -25.49 -13.86 14.93
C ASP A 270 -24.55 -12.95 14.13
N LEU A 271 -24.30 -13.32 12.87
CA LEU A 271 -23.53 -12.53 11.91
C LEU A 271 -24.49 -11.98 10.87
N SER A 272 -24.44 -10.68 10.64
CA SER A 272 -25.27 -10.03 9.63
C SER A 272 -24.43 -9.07 8.80
N TRP A 273 -24.86 -8.82 7.55
CA TRP A 273 -24.28 -7.80 6.70
C TRP A 273 -25.33 -7.02 5.90
N THR A 274 -25.01 -5.80 5.55
CA THR A 274 -25.78 -4.91 4.68
C THR A 274 -24.87 -4.11 3.78
N ALA A 275 -25.34 -3.76 2.57
CA ALA A 275 -24.64 -2.90 1.63
C ALA A 275 -25.49 -1.70 1.18
N ASP A 276 -26.65 -1.49 1.81
CA ASP A 276 -27.65 -0.47 1.45
C ASP A 276 -28.09 0.39 2.64
N GLY A 277 -27.22 0.53 3.63
CA GLY A 277 -27.47 1.33 4.84
C GLY A 277 -28.50 0.69 5.77
N GLY A 278 -28.63 -0.65 5.74
CA GLY A 278 -29.52 -1.40 6.65
C GLY A 278 -30.93 -1.66 6.12
N VAL A 279 -31.22 -1.30 4.85
CA VAL A 279 -32.52 -1.61 4.23
C VAL A 279 -32.66 -3.12 4.02
N THR A 280 -31.59 -3.78 3.54
CA THR A 280 -31.52 -5.26 3.46
C THR A 280 -30.50 -5.75 4.49
N ASN A 281 -30.92 -6.64 5.36
CA ASN A 281 -30.06 -7.25 6.38
C ASN A 281 -30.04 -8.77 6.21
N ASN A 282 -28.88 -9.30 5.81
CA ASN A 282 -28.65 -10.73 5.67
C ASN A 282 -28.08 -11.25 6.99
N SER A 283 -28.87 -11.99 7.76
CA SER A 283 -28.46 -12.49 9.09
C SER A 283 -28.45 -14.02 9.15
N VAL A 284 -27.45 -14.57 9.84
CA VAL A 284 -27.28 -16.02 10.07
C VAL A 284 -26.68 -16.24 11.45
N ASN A 285 -27.08 -17.34 12.11
CA ASN A 285 -26.40 -17.77 13.33
C ASN A 285 -25.13 -18.59 12.98
N ILE A 286 -23.99 -18.14 13.46
CA ILE A 286 -22.70 -18.83 13.33
C ILE A 286 -22.49 -19.69 14.59
N VAL A 287 -22.24 -20.97 14.38
CA VAL A 287 -21.85 -21.90 15.44
C VAL A 287 -20.33 -22.10 15.39
N ALA A 288 -19.63 -21.60 16.40
CA ALA A 288 -18.19 -21.68 16.52
C ALA A 288 -17.76 -21.64 17.99
N ASN A 289 -16.69 -22.32 18.35
CA ASN A 289 -16.14 -22.26 19.71
C ASN A 289 -14.94 -21.31 19.73
N ILE A 290 -15.17 -20.08 20.16
CA ILE A 290 -14.17 -19.01 20.17
C ILE A 290 -13.76 -18.73 21.61
N ALA A 291 -12.54 -19.13 21.98
CA ALA A 291 -12.01 -18.88 23.32
C ALA A 291 -11.85 -17.36 23.58
N PRO A 292 -11.86 -16.90 24.85
CA PRO A 292 -11.53 -15.52 25.19
C PRO A 292 -10.24 -15.05 24.51
N GLY A 293 -10.27 -13.89 23.87
CA GLY A 293 -9.15 -13.31 23.14
C GLY A 293 -8.84 -13.94 21.78
N ALA A 294 -9.50 -15.04 21.38
CA ALA A 294 -9.25 -15.69 20.11
C ALA A 294 -9.98 -15.01 18.94
N ALA A 295 -9.32 -15.00 17.76
CA ALA A 295 -9.91 -14.57 16.49
C ALA A 295 -10.65 -15.75 15.81
N TYR A 296 -11.61 -15.40 14.99
CA TYR A 296 -12.40 -16.32 14.17
C TYR A 296 -12.59 -15.72 12.78
N ALA A 297 -12.04 -16.38 11.76
CA ALA A 297 -12.27 -15.99 10.37
C ALA A 297 -13.68 -16.44 9.95
N TYR A 298 -14.52 -15.49 9.53
CA TYR A 298 -15.88 -15.79 9.10
C TYR A 298 -16.02 -15.75 7.58
N THR A 299 -16.97 -16.56 7.09
CA THR A 299 -17.53 -16.45 5.74
C THR A 299 -19.04 -16.50 5.88
N HIS A 300 -19.73 -15.43 5.44
CA HIS A 300 -21.18 -15.41 5.46
C HIS A 300 -21.75 -16.32 4.36
N PRO A 301 -22.75 -17.17 4.62
CA PRO A 301 -23.28 -18.13 3.64
C PRO A 301 -24.04 -17.44 2.47
N THR A 302 -24.52 -16.22 2.66
CA THR A 302 -25.17 -15.43 1.61
C THR A 302 -24.15 -14.50 0.97
N ASN A 303 -23.87 -14.73 -0.30
CA ASN A 303 -23.03 -13.86 -1.10
C ASN A 303 -23.78 -12.58 -1.49
N TRP A 304 -23.02 -11.55 -1.81
CA TRP A 304 -23.51 -10.26 -2.27
C TRP A 304 -23.50 -10.18 -3.81
N THR A 305 -24.57 -9.65 -4.41
CA THR A 305 -24.68 -9.42 -5.85
C THR A 305 -24.96 -7.92 -6.10
N PRO A 306 -23.93 -7.08 -6.22
CA PRO A 306 -24.07 -5.65 -6.39
C PRO A 306 -24.36 -5.26 -7.84
N VAL A 307 -24.63 -3.96 -8.05
CA VAL A 307 -24.75 -3.33 -9.37
C VAL A 307 -23.42 -2.67 -9.73
N ALA A 308 -22.98 -2.85 -10.98
CA ALA A 308 -21.76 -2.20 -11.48
C ALA A 308 -21.94 -0.67 -11.60
N GLY A 309 -20.83 0.08 -11.45
CA GLY A 309 -20.78 1.54 -11.52
C GLY A 309 -21.18 2.24 -10.22
N VAL A 310 -21.29 1.52 -9.11
CA VAL A 310 -21.73 2.05 -7.82
C VAL A 310 -20.66 1.80 -6.75
N SER A 311 -20.43 2.79 -5.89
CA SER A 311 -19.65 2.63 -4.66
C SER A 311 -20.58 2.21 -3.53
N TYR A 312 -20.14 1.23 -2.76
CA TYR A 312 -20.88 0.69 -1.62
C TYR A 312 -20.06 0.77 -0.34
N THR A 313 -20.75 0.94 0.78
CA THR A 313 -20.22 0.63 2.09
C THR A 313 -20.90 -0.63 2.57
N VAL A 314 -20.12 -1.67 2.87
CA VAL A 314 -20.61 -2.93 3.41
C VAL A 314 -20.33 -2.96 4.90
N ASP A 315 -21.39 -3.01 5.69
CA ASP A 315 -21.33 -3.14 7.14
C ASP A 315 -21.57 -4.59 7.53
N VAL A 316 -20.67 -5.14 8.34
CA VAL A 316 -20.82 -6.48 8.92
C VAL A 316 -20.94 -6.34 10.43
N THR A 317 -21.97 -6.95 11.01
CA THR A 317 -22.27 -6.86 12.43
C THR A 317 -22.37 -8.24 13.07
N GLY A 318 -21.63 -8.45 14.17
CA GLY A 318 -21.80 -9.57 15.08
C GLY A 318 -22.78 -9.19 16.20
N SER A 319 -23.60 -10.11 16.66
CA SER A 319 -24.53 -9.84 17.76
C SER A 319 -24.92 -11.12 18.48
N ASN A 320 -25.59 -10.98 19.63
CA ASN A 320 -26.13 -12.07 20.43
C ASN A 320 -25.17 -13.22 20.73
N PRO A 321 -23.89 -12.94 21.17
CA PRO A 321 -22.96 -14.01 21.54
C PRO A 321 -23.57 -14.90 22.62
N ASN A 322 -23.54 -16.22 22.39
CA ASN A 322 -24.20 -17.22 23.25
C ASN A 322 -25.72 -16.99 23.48
N GLY A 323 -26.40 -16.30 22.55
CA GLY A 323 -27.83 -15.99 22.63
C GLY A 323 -28.19 -14.89 23.64
N VAL A 324 -27.23 -14.12 24.14
CA VAL A 324 -27.46 -13.00 25.05
C VAL A 324 -27.01 -11.67 24.41
N ILE A 325 -27.47 -10.57 25.02
CA ILE A 325 -27.05 -9.22 24.56
C ILE A 325 -25.54 -9.10 24.72
N ASP A 326 -24.90 -8.56 23.69
CA ASP A 326 -23.48 -8.24 23.69
C ASP A 326 -23.15 -7.21 24.77
N GLY A 327 -22.07 -7.45 25.50
CA GLY A 327 -21.63 -6.58 26.59
C GLY A 327 -20.97 -5.28 26.17
N ASN A 328 -20.54 -5.19 24.89
CA ASN A 328 -19.98 -3.99 24.29
C ASN A 328 -20.46 -3.80 22.85
N PRO A 329 -21.71 -3.39 22.62
CA PRO A 329 -22.26 -3.29 21.27
C PRO A 329 -21.59 -2.22 20.37
N GLY A 330 -20.70 -1.41 20.92
CA GLY A 330 -19.96 -0.39 20.18
C GLY A 330 -18.85 -0.95 19.26
N ASN A 331 -18.40 -2.20 19.47
CA ASN A 331 -17.36 -2.86 18.70
C ASN A 331 -17.89 -3.96 17.75
N ASN A 332 -19.19 -4.12 17.67
CA ASN A 332 -19.84 -5.22 16.98
C ASN A 332 -19.86 -5.07 15.45
N THR A 333 -19.54 -3.90 14.91
CA THR A 333 -19.65 -3.62 13.47
C THR A 333 -18.31 -3.15 12.91
N ALA A 334 -17.94 -3.74 11.80
CA ALA A 334 -16.88 -3.23 10.93
C ALA A 334 -17.44 -2.93 9.55
N SER A 335 -16.84 -1.94 8.86
CA SER A 335 -17.27 -1.48 7.55
C SER A 335 -16.11 -1.54 6.56
N ALA A 336 -16.41 -1.86 5.30
CA ALA A 336 -15.50 -1.70 4.18
C ALA A 336 -16.20 -0.99 3.02
N THR A 337 -15.47 -0.11 2.33
CA THR A 337 -15.97 0.53 1.11
C THR A 337 -15.34 -0.09 -0.11
N THR A 338 -16.14 -0.28 -1.16
CA THR A 338 -15.69 -0.80 -2.45
C THR A 338 -16.43 -0.13 -3.59
N PHE A 339 -15.76 0.07 -4.71
CA PHE A 339 -16.40 0.37 -5.97
C PHE A 339 -16.64 -0.93 -6.74
N VAL A 340 -17.77 -1.04 -7.41
CA VAL A 340 -18.11 -2.27 -8.16
C VAL A 340 -18.06 -2.00 -9.66
N ASN A 341 -17.29 -2.79 -10.41
CA ASN A 341 -17.25 -2.76 -11.87
C ASN A 341 -18.00 -3.97 -12.49
N SER A 342 -18.07 -4.05 -13.82
CA SER A 342 -18.76 -5.16 -14.50
C SER A 342 -17.87 -6.39 -14.74
N GLY A 343 -16.57 -6.28 -14.45
CA GLY A 343 -15.59 -7.33 -14.66
C GLY A 343 -15.10 -7.47 -16.10
N ILE A 344 -15.50 -6.56 -17.00
CA ILE A 344 -14.92 -6.46 -18.34
C ILE A 344 -13.54 -5.83 -18.21
N ALA A 345 -12.53 -6.45 -18.80
CA ALA A 345 -11.17 -5.98 -18.58
C ALA A 345 -10.26 -6.32 -19.77
N THR A 346 -9.22 -5.51 -19.93
CA THR A 346 -8.13 -5.69 -20.89
C THR A 346 -6.84 -6.09 -20.20
N ASP A 347 -5.81 -6.44 -20.96
CA ASP A 347 -4.49 -6.75 -20.42
C ASP A 347 -3.88 -5.52 -19.78
N LYS A 348 -3.14 -5.74 -18.70
CA LYS A 348 -2.46 -4.70 -17.94
C LYS A 348 -0.96 -4.80 -18.11
N SER A 349 -0.31 -3.69 -18.46
CA SER A 349 1.13 -3.53 -18.31
C SER A 349 1.41 -2.81 -17.00
N VAL A 350 2.30 -3.39 -16.19
CA VAL A 350 2.71 -2.82 -14.90
C VAL A 350 3.83 -1.82 -15.12
N LEU A 351 3.74 -0.64 -14.52
CA LEU A 351 4.81 0.36 -14.54
C LEU A 351 5.61 0.31 -13.24
N LEU A 352 6.91 0.03 -13.36
CA LEU A 352 7.90 0.06 -12.28
C LEU A 352 8.76 1.33 -12.42
N GLU A 353 8.59 2.30 -11.52
CA GLU A 353 9.39 3.54 -11.49
C GLU A 353 10.46 3.41 -10.40
N GLU A 354 11.73 3.18 -10.80
CA GLU A 354 12.86 3.08 -9.88
C GLU A 354 13.48 4.46 -9.62
N PHE A 355 13.60 4.86 -8.36
CA PHE A 355 14.39 6.04 -7.94
C PHE A 355 15.85 5.64 -7.72
N THR A 356 16.72 6.21 -8.53
CA THR A 356 18.15 5.86 -8.61
C THR A 356 18.99 7.11 -8.86
N THR A 357 20.31 7.05 -8.64
CA THR A 357 21.27 8.09 -9.08
C THR A 357 22.69 7.52 -9.13
N ALA A 358 23.58 8.12 -9.93
CA ALA A 358 24.98 7.74 -10.01
C ALA A 358 25.73 7.83 -8.65
N PRO A 359 25.51 8.82 -7.76
CA PRO A 359 26.13 8.86 -6.42
C PRO A 359 25.54 7.84 -5.42
N CYS A 360 24.42 7.18 -5.71
CA CYS A 360 23.79 6.22 -4.82
C CYS A 360 24.55 4.90 -4.81
N GLN A 361 25.22 4.58 -3.69
CA GLN A 361 26.12 3.41 -3.60
C GLN A 361 25.40 2.05 -3.64
N PHE A 362 24.10 1.99 -3.29
CA PHE A 362 23.29 0.77 -3.29
C PHE A 362 22.41 0.62 -4.54
N CYS A 363 22.39 1.63 -5.42
CA CYS A 363 21.58 1.59 -6.63
C CYS A 363 22.07 0.60 -7.72
N PRO A 364 23.35 0.17 -7.77
CA PRO A 364 23.73 -0.93 -8.66
C PRO A 364 22.92 -2.22 -8.44
N ASP A 365 22.55 -2.52 -7.19
CA ASP A 365 21.73 -3.70 -6.89
C ASP A 365 20.24 -3.46 -7.29
N GLY A 366 19.77 -2.21 -7.21
CA GLY A 366 18.46 -1.83 -7.75
C GLY A 366 18.37 -2.15 -9.23
N ALA A 367 19.35 -1.70 -10.02
CA ALA A 367 19.43 -2.01 -11.44
C ALA A 367 19.43 -3.52 -11.73
N VAL A 368 20.17 -4.33 -10.93
CA VAL A 368 20.15 -5.80 -11.07
C VAL A 368 18.75 -6.37 -10.84
N VAL A 369 18.05 -5.90 -9.81
CA VAL A 369 16.68 -6.39 -9.50
C VAL A 369 15.70 -5.99 -10.60
N VAL A 370 15.78 -4.76 -11.14
CA VAL A 370 14.94 -4.31 -12.26
C VAL A 370 15.12 -5.22 -13.47
N GLU A 371 16.37 -5.48 -13.88
CA GLU A 371 16.65 -6.36 -15.01
C GLU A 371 16.12 -7.79 -14.79
N GLN A 372 16.28 -8.34 -13.59
CA GLN A 372 15.73 -9.65 -13.25
C GLN A 372 14.20 -9.69 -13.34
N ILE A 373 13.52 -8.60 -12.96
CA ILE A 373 12.07 -8.49 -13.10
C ILE A 373 11.67 -8.45 -14.58
N LEU A 374 12.35 -7.66 -15.40
CA LEU A 374 12.06 -7.52 -16.83
C LEU A 374 12.35 -8.81 -17.61
N ASP A 375 13.45 -9.49 -17.32
CA ASP A 375 13.79 -10.77 -17.94
C ASP A 375 12.73 -11.86 -17.66
N ALA A 376 12.16 -11.84 -16.46
CA ALA A 376 11.10 -12.77 -16.07
C ALA A 376 9.70 -12.35 -16.51
N ASN A 377 9.48 -11.06 -16.79
CA ASN A 377 8.16 -10.46 -17.01
C ASN A 377 8.21 -9.42 -18.13
N PRO A 378 8.18 -9.84 -19.41
CA PRO A 378 8.39 -8.95 -20.57
C PRO A 378 7.28 -7.90 -20.78
N ASP A 379 6.15 -8.01 -20.09
CA ASP A 379 5.05 -7.04 -20.14
C ASP A 379 5.15 -5.94 -19.08
N VAL A 380 6.21 -5.97 -18.25
CA VAL A 380 6.52 -4.91 -17.27
C VAL A 380 7.29 -3.80 -17.97
N ILE A 381 6.93 -2.56 -17.67
CA ILE A 381 7.61 -1.37 -18.16
C ILE A 381 8.43 -0.80 -17.00
N ALA A 382 9.71 -0.54 -17.22
CA ALA A 382 10.58 0.09 -16.22
C ALA A 382 10.93 1.52 -16.61
N VAL A 383 11.01 2.40 -15.59
CA VAL A 383 11.49 3.78 -15.74
C VAL A 383 12.44 4.08 -14.59
N GLY A 384 13.67 4.49 -14.92
CA GLY A 384 14.70 4.92 -13.98
C GLY A 384 14.62 6.42 -13.74
N GLU A 385 14.14 6.82 -12.58
CA GLU A 385 14.02 8.21 -12.18
C GLU A 385 15.26 8.65 -11.39
N HIS A 386 16.14 9.43 -12.02
CA HIS A 386 17.38 9.89 -11.40
C HIS A 386 17.12 10.97 -10.35
N ALA A 387 16.72 10.54 -9.16
CA ALA A 387 16.37 11.38 -8.01
C ALA A 387 16.53 10.63 -6.66
N CYS A 388 16.17 11.26 -5.56
CA CYS A 388 16.12 10.74 -4.18
C CYS A 388 17.45 10.55 -3.46
N PHE A 389 18.61 10.62 -4.14
CA PHE A 389 19.91 10.57 -3.48
C PHE A 389 20.91 11.46 -4.23
N GLY A 390 20.89 12.76 -3.93
CA GLY A 390 21.66 13.75 -4.67
C GLY A 390 21.14 13.96 -6.10
N THR A 391 22.01 14.45 -6.96
CA THR A 391 21.74 14.69 -8.40
C THR A 391 22.88 14.15 -9.24
N ASP A 392 22.60 13.82 -10.49
CA ASP A 392 23.57 13.41 -11.50
C ASP A 392 23.26 14.06 -12.87
N ALA A 393 23.92 13.60 -13.94
CA ALA A 393 23.74 14.16 -15.27
C ALA A 393 22.38 13.83 -15.92
N MET A 394 21.65 12.88 -15.35
CA MET A 394 20.34 12.42 -15.85
C MET A 394 19.18 12.96 -15.01
N THR A 395 19.46 13.66 -13.92
CA THR A 395 18.43 14.23 -13.03
C THR A 395 17.62 15.31 -13.73
N ILE A 396 16.28 15.15 -13.73
CA ILE A 396 15.33 16.17 -14.22
C ILE A 396 14.39 16.65 -13.11
N PRO A 397 13.82 17.87 -13.23
CA PRO A 397 12.91 18.40 -12.20
C PRO A 397 11.68 17.52 -11.91
N ALA A 398 11.14 16.84 -12.94
CA ALA A 398 10.00 15.95 -12.79
C ALA A 398 10.34 14.75 -11.90
N ALA A 399 11.50 14.08 -12.11
CA ALA A 399 11.95 12.98 -11.28
C ALA A 399 12.14 13.40 -9.80
N GLN A 400 12.63 14.63 -9.55
CA GLN A 400 12.73 15.17 -8.20
C GLN A 400 11.35 15.39 -7.56
N ALA A 401 10.36 15.83 -8.34
CA ALA A 401 8.98 15.99 -7.85
C ALA A 401 8.33 14.64 -7.51
N TYR A 402 8.54 13.62 -8.35
CA TYR A 402 8.05 12.25 -8.08
C TYR A 402 8.75 11.64 -6.86
N CYS A 403 10.06 11.83 -6.73
CA CYS A 403 10.79 11.45 -5.53
C CYS A 403 10.19 12.06 -4.27
N ALA A 404 9.97 13.36 -4.26
CA ALA A 404 9.40 14.06 -3.10
C ALA A 404 7.99 13.57 -2.73
N ALA A 405 7.21 13.12 -3.73
CA ALA A 405 5.86 12.62 -3.53
C ALA A 405 5.83 11.17 -3.07
N PHE A 406 6.63 10.29 -3.68
CA PHE A 406 6.47 8.83 -3.55
C PHE A 406 7.56 8.14 -2.73
N SER A 407 8.74 8.75 -2.58
CA SER A 407 9.88 8.10 -1.96
C SER A 407 10.55 8.97 -0.90
N SER A 408 11.47 8.37 -0.13
CA SER A 408 12.31 9.06 0.86
C SER A 408 13.79 8.78 0.65
N GLY A 409 14.17 8.05 -0.39
CA GLY A 409 15.57 7.66 -0.64
C GLY A 409 15.71 6.83 -1.91
N ALA A 410 16.94 6.43 -2.21
CA ALA A 410 17.27 5.53 -3.32
C ALA A 410 18.21 4.40 -2.82
N PRO A 411 18.13 3.18 -3.37
CA PRO A 411 17.16 2.75 -4.38
C PRO A 411 15.81 2.38 -3.75
N THR A 412 14.75 2.93 -4.28
CA THR A 412 13.35 2.57 -4.00
C THR A 412 12.59 2.55 -5.34
N ALA A 413 11.44 1.90 -5.38
CA ALA A 413 10.59 1.96 -6.57
C ALA A 413 9.11 2.02 -6.21
N THR A 414 8.31 2.62 -7.09
CA THR A 414 6.86 2.43 -7.09
C THR A 414 6.47 1.36 -8.10
N VAL A 415 5.41 0.63 -7.78
CA VAL A 415 4.77 -0.32 -8.70
C VAL A 415 3.35 0.17 -8.93
N ASP A 416 3.06 0.65 -10.13
CA ASP A 416 1.81 1.33 -10.50
C ASP A 416 1.41 2.48 -9.55
N ARG A 417 2.35 3.08 -8.83
CA ARG A 417 2.10 4.09 -7.78
C ARG A 417 1.04 3.64 -6.77
N THR A 418 1.01 2.35 -6.46
CA THR A 418 0.03 1.73 -5.57
C THR A 418 0.58 1.64 -4.16
N LEU A 419 -0.27 1.93 -3.17
CA LEU A 419 -0.02 1.56 -1.77
C LEU A 419 -0.43 0.10 -1.56
N PHE A 420 0.50 -0.75 -1.20
CA PHE A 420 0.21 -2.17 -0.94
C PHE A 420 -0.26 -2.40 0.51
N PRO A 421 -1.01 -3.47 0.78
CA PRO A 421 -1.41 -3.82 2.14
C PRO A 421 -0.19 -3.93 3.07
N ASN A 422 -0.32 -3.36 4.26
CA ASN A 422 0.72 -3.27 5.29
C ASN A 422 1.92 -2.36 4.94
N GLU A 423 1.78 -1.51 3.91
CA GLU A 423 2.75 -0.49 3.55
C GLU A 423 2.20 0.90 3.86
N THR A 424 3.07 1.80 4.28
CA THR A 424 2.72 3.20 4.58
C THR A 424 3.18 4.18 3.49
N ARG A 425 3.82 3.67 2.44
CA ARG A 425 4.36 4.45 1.32
C ARG A 425 4.19 3.72 0.00
N VAL A 426 4.06 4.50 -1.05
CA VAL A 426 4.04 4.01 -2.44
C VAL A 426 5.44 3.63 -2.94
N GLY A 427 6.50 4.18 -2.36
CA GLY A 427 7.89 3.83 -2.68
C GLY A 427 8.40 2.69 -1.79
N HIS A 428 8.71 1.56 -2.40
CA HIS A 428 9.06 0.29 -1.73
C HIS A 428 10.54 -0.03 -1.81
N SER A 429 11.03 -0.81 -0.87
CA SER A 429 12.40 -1.33 -0.90
C SER A 429 12.57 -2.47 -1.91
N ARG A 430 13.79 -2.70 -2.39
CA ARG A 430 14.13 -3.68 -3.43
C ARG A 430 13.60 -5.10 -3.17
N GLY A 431 13.58 -5.54 -1.91
CA GLY A 431 13.10 -6.87 -1.55
C GLY A 431 11.61 -7.11 -1.83
N GLN A 432 10.84 -6.04 -2.05
CA GLN A 432 9.38 -6.09 -2.28
C GLN A 432 9.01 -5.98 -3.76
N TRP A 433 9.89 -5.43 -4.62
CA TRP A 433 9.54 -5.10 -6.00
C TRP A 433 9.00 -6.27 -6.79
N THR A 434 9.69 -7.42 -6.77
CA THR A 434 9.24 -8.62 -7.50
C THR A 434 7.86 -9.08 -7.04
N GLY A 435 7.62 -9.16 -5.72
CA GLY A 435 6.32 -9.57 -5.18
C GLY A 435 5.21 -8.60 -5.55
N ASN A 436 5.47 -7.30 -5.45
CA ASN A 436 4.52 -6.24 -5.80
C ASN A 436 4.19 -6.24 -7.29
N VAL A 437 5.19 -6.38 -8.17
CA VAL A 437 4.99 -6.52 -9.62
C VAL A 437 4.13 -7.73 -9.94
N LEU A 438 4.44 -8.91 -9.40
CA LEU A 438 3.67 -10.13 -9.64
C LEU A 438 2.21 -9.99 -9.17
N SER A 439 1.97 -9.32 -8.06
CA SER A 439 0.60 -9.06 -7.58
C SER A 439 -0.18 -8.15 -8.53
N ARG A 440 0.47 -7.16 -9.16
CA ARG A 440 -0.16 -6.24 -10.11
C ARG A 440 -0.37 -6.85 -11.50
N GLN A 441 0.53 -7.72 -11.96
CA GLN A 441 0.39 -8.40 -13.25
C GLN A 441 -0.81 -9.34 -13.32
N ASN A 442 -1.22 -9.90 -12.17
CA ASN A 442 -2.41 -10.74 -12.09
C ASN A 442 -3.72 -9.95 -12.17
N LEU A 443 -3.65 -8.63 -12.07
CA LEU A 443 -4.81 -7.76 -12.22
C LEU A 443 -5.05 -7.46 -13.72
N ARG A 444 -6.29 -7.11 -14.01
CA ARG A 444 -6.70 -6.65 -15.35
C ARG A 444 -6.99 -5.16 -15.27
N SER A 445 -7.00 -4.48 -16.40
CA SER A 445 -7.29 -3.04 -16.47
C SER A 445 -8.67 -2.77 -17.06
N ALA A 446 -9.34 -1.72 -16.55
CA ALA A 446 -10.57 -1.19 -17.15
C ALA A 446 -10.31 -0.22 -18.31
N VAL A 447 -9.05 0.11 -18.59
CA VAL A 447 -8.65 1.01 -19.67
C VAL A 447 -7.53 0.40 -20.51
N GLU A 448 -7.70 0.41 -21.82
CA GLU A 448 -6.67 0.10 -22.79
C GLU A 448 -5.92 1.39 -23.16
N VAL A 449 -4.59 1.33 -23.22
CA VAL A 449 -3.73 2.47 -23.55
C VAL A 449 -2.96 2.14 -24.81
N ASN A 450 -3.00 3.03 -25.80
CA ASN A 450 -2.23 2.92 -27.04
C ASN A 450 -1.51 4.22 -27.36
N ILE A 451 -0.34 4.08 -28.01
CA ILE A 451 0.46 5.17 -28.54
C ILE A 451 0.75 4.87 -29.99
N SER A 452 0.62 5.88 -30.85
CA SER A 452 1.08 5.90 -32.24
C SER A 452 1.61 7.28 -32.56
N GLY A 453 2.14 7.49 -33.75
CA GLY A 453 2.60 8.84 -34.12
C GLY A 453 3.62 8.87 -35.25
N THR A 454 4.42 9.93 -35.31
CA THR A 454 5.46 10.12 -36.31
C THR A 454 6.71 10.71 -35.68
N TYR A 455 7.86 10.31 -36.21
CA TYR A 455 9.19 10.89 -35.89
C TYR A 455 9.91 11.25 -37.18
N ASP A 456 10.44 12.46 -37.29
CA ASP A 456 11.33 12.86 -38.35
C ASP A 456 12.74 12.90 -37.80
N SER A 457 13.57 11.94 -38.20
CA SER A 457 14.98 11.84 -37.75
C SER A 457 15.87 13.03 -38.17
N THR A 458 15.46 13.80 -39.18
CA THR A 458 16.20 14.97 -39.66
C THR A 458 15.97 16.19 -38.78
N SER A 459 14.70 16.47 -38.47
CA SER A 459 14.33 17.62 -37.60
C SER A 459 14.22 17.19 -36.13
N ARG A 460 14.26 15.90 -35.85
CA ARG A 460 14.00 15.26 -34.55
C ARG A 460 12.62 15.61 -33.97
N ALA A 461 11.68 15.98 -34.82
CA ALA A 461 10.32 16.28 -34.45
C ALA A 461 9.54 14.99 -34.19
N VAL A 462 8.90 14.91 -33.05
CA VAL A 462 8.05 13.78 -32.62
C VAL A 462 6.61 14.28 -32.51
N SER A 463 5.67 13.53 -33.07
CA SER A 463 4.23 13.72 -32.88
C SER A 463 3.65 12.40 -32.34
N VAL A 464 3.03 12.45 -31.18
CA VAL A 464 2.49 11.27 -30.46
C VAL A 464 0.99 11.37 -30.39
N ASP A 465 0.30 10.40 -30.95
CA ASP A 465 -1.15 10.22 -30.81
C ASP A 465 -1.42 9.24 -29.68
N PHE A 466 -1.89 9.77 -28.56
CA PHE A 466 -2.33 9.00 -27.41
C PHE A 466 -3.79 8.57 -27.59
N LEU A 467 -4.13 7.36 -27.15
CA LEU A 467 -5.48 6.85 -27.11
C LEU A 467 -5.71 6.04 -25.82
N ALA A 468 -6.79 6.35 -25.10
CA ALA A 468 -7.33 5.54 -24.01
C ALA A 468 -8.74 5.07 -24.37
N ASN A 469 -9.00 3.77 -24.24
CA ASN A 469 -10.30 3.16 -24.46
C ASN A 469 -10.78 2.49 -23.17
N PHE A 470 -11.84 3.03 -22.56
CA PHE A 470 -12.40 2.46 -21.32
C PHE A 470 -13.32 1.30 -21.67
N VAL A 471 -12.97 0.10 -21.22
CA VAL A 471 -13.74 -1.15 -21.44
C VAL A 471 -14.67 -1.48 -20.29
N ASP A 472 -14.46 -0.88 -19.12
CA ASP A 472 -15.32 -1.00 -17.94
C ASP A 472 -15.45 0.34 -17.19
N VAL A 473 -16.40 0.40 -16.27
CA VAL A 473 -16.60 1.54 -15.36
C VAL A 473 -15.48 1.59 -14.33
N VAL A 474 -15.09 2.79 -13.97
CA VAL A 474 -14.04 3.07 -12.97
C VAL A 474 -14.54 4.06 -11.93
N PRO A 475 -13.96 4.08 -10.71
CA PRO A 475 -14.24 5.12 -9.73
C PRO A 475 -14.08 6.52 -10.32
N SER A 476 -14.98 7.45 -9.95
CA SER A 476 -14.82 8.86 -10.34
C SER A 476 -13.60 9.48 -9.67
N GLY A 477 -12.82 10.26 -10.42
CA GLY A 477 -11.61 10.90 -9.89
C GLY A 477 -10.98 11.89 -10.87
N ASP A 478 -9.89 12.52 -10.48
CA ASP A 478 -9.02 13.28 -11.39
C ASP A 478 -8.16 12.28 -12.17
N ILE A 479 -8.59 11.94 -13.39
CA ILE A 479 -7.93 10.97 -14.25
C ILE A 479 -7.09 11.71 -15.27
N ARG A 480 -5.81 11.36 -15.34
CA ARG A 480 -4.81 12.05 -16.17
C ARG A 480 -4.07 11.10 -17.09
N VAL A 481 -3.51 11.70 -18.12
CA VAL A 481 -2.58 11.06 -19.06
C VAL A 481 -1.20 11.60 -18.82
N THR A 482 -0.21 10.73 -18.70
CA THR A 482 1.21 11.13 -18.68
C THR A 482 1.94 10.43 -19.82
N VAL A 483 2.86 11.16 -20.48
CA VAL A 483 3.73 10.64 -21.54
C VAL A 483 5.16 10.95 -21.15
N PHE A 484 5.96 9.90 -20.98
CA PHE A 484 7.39 9.95 -20.69
C PHE A 484 8.23 9.72 -21.94
N VAL A 485 9.38 10.36 -22.00
CA VAL A 485 10.48 10.03 -22.89
C VAL A 485 11.54 9.30 -22.07
N VAL A 486 11.81 8.06 -22.41
CA VAL A 486 12.75 7.18 -21.71
C VAL A 486 13.87 6.81 -22.67
N GLU A 487 15.13 6.91 -22.23
CA GLU A 487 16.30 6.51 -23.01
C GLU A 487 17.00 5.34 -22.34
N ASP A 488 17.28 4.32 -23.12
CA ASP A 488 18.06 3.15 -22.66
C ASP A 488 19.56 3.39 -22.94
N ASN A 489 20.41 2.57 -22.34
CA ASN A 489 21.86 2.52 -22.59
C ASN A 489 22.60 3.87 -22.44
N VAL A 490 22.15 4.71 -21.49
CA VAL A 490 22.78 6.01 -21.23
C VAL A 490 24.13 5.81 -20.54
N THR A 491 25.20 6.25 -21.19
CA THR A 491 26.57 6.19 -20.68
C THR A 491 27.23 7.54 -20.73
N GLY A 492 28.27 7.75 -19.92
CA GLY A 492 29.05 8.98 -19.90
C GLY A 492 30.33 8.82 -19.08
N THR A 493 30.99 9.90 -18.79
CA THR A 493 32.25 9.93 -18.03
C THR A 493 32.17 10.88 -16.85
N GLY A 494 32.86 10.52 -15.78
CA GLY A 494 32.99 11.36 -14.59
C GLY A 494 31.83 11.15 -13.60
N THR A 495 31.86 11.88 -12.50
CA THR A 495 31.01 11.66 -11.32
C THR A 495 29.51 11.80 -11.57
N GLY A 496 29.11 12.43 -12.68
CA GLY A 496 27.70 12.54 -13.08
C GLY A 496 27.15 11.28 -13.76
N TYR A 497 28.02 10.34 -14.18
CA TYR A 497 27.64 9.10 -14.84
C TYR A 497 28.24 7.86 -14.17
N ASP A 498 29.46 7.99 -13.61
CA ASP A 498 30.14 6.85 -12.99
C ASP A 498 29.39 6.44 -11.71
N GLN A 499 28.90 5.22 -11.66
CA GLN A 499 28.06 4.71 -10.58
C GLN A 499 28.87 4.38 -9.33
N VAL A 500 28.53 4.92 -8.16
CA VAL A 500 29.10 4.52 -6.88
C VAL A 500 28.63 3.10 -6.53
N ASN A 501 29.54 2.25 -6.03
CA ASN A 501 29.32 0.82 -5.87
C ASN A 501 29.71 0.33 -4.48
N ALA A 502 28.74 0.02 -3.64
CA ALA A 502 28.94 -0.62 -2.34
C ALA A 502 29.23 -2.13 -2.46
N TYR A 503 28.96 -2.72 -3.61
CA TYR A 503 29.07 -4.19 -3.83
C TYR A 503 30.43 -4.64 -4.37
N ASN A 504 31.38 -3.72 -4.46
CA ASN A 504 32.73 -4.02 -4.98
C ASN A 504 33.43 -5.17 -4.25
N THR A 505 33.16 -5.38 -2.97
CA THR A 505 33.76 -6.43 -2.12
C THR A 505 32.80 -7.59 -1.81
N GLN A 506 31.57 -7.55 -2.32
CA GLN A 506 30.53 -8.56 -2.05
C GLN A 506 30.63 -9.69 -3.08
N THR A 507 31.25 -10.80 -2.71
CA THR A 507 31.40 -11.98 -3.57
C THR A 507 30.03 -12.52 -4.02
N GLY A 508 29.90 -12.78 -5.32
CA GLY A 508 28.67 -13.28 -5.94
C GLY A 508 27.72 -12.20 -6.46
N HIS A 509 27.95 -10.93 -6.13
CA HIS A 509 27.20 -9.82 -6.72
C HIS A 509 27.73 -9.52 -8.14
N PRO A 510 26.87 -9.18 -9.14
CA PRO A 510 27.30 -8.85 -10.51
C PRO A 510 28.37 -7.75 -10.59
N TYR A 511 28.37 -6.81 -9.66
CA TYR A 511 29.36 -5.72 -9.60
C TYR A 511 30.50 -5.96 -8.60
N PHE A 512 30.74 -7.21 -8.19
CA PHE A 512 31.92 -7.60 -7.43
C PHE A 512 33.20 -7.35 -8.24
N GLY A 513 34.16 -6.67 -7.65
CA GLY A 513 35.44 -6.34 -8.33
C GLY A 513 35.38 -5.24 -9.38
N ALA A 514 34.21 -4.61 -9.58
CA ALA A 514 34.04 -3.53 -10.58
C ALA A 514 34.57 -2.16 -10.12
N GLY A 515 35.13 -2.06 -8.93
CA GLY A 515 35.59 -0.82 -8.31
C GLY A 515 34.56 -0.20 -7.38
N SER A 516 35.00 0.67 -6.46
CA SER A 516 34.10 1.45 -5.59
C SER A 516 33.27 2.49 -6.35
N ARG A 517 33.68 2.75 -7.60
CA ARG A 517 32.97 3.54 -8.59
C ARG A 517 33.13 2.85 -9.94
N ILE A 518 32.03 2.54 -10.60
CA ILE A 518 31.97 1.85 -11.88
C ILE A 518 32.02 2.91 -12.98
N ALA A 519 33.16 3.05 -13.65
CA ALA A 519 33.32 3.97 -14.78
C ALA A 519 32.55 3.45 -16.00
N GLY A 520 31.86 4.36 -16.71
CA GLY A 520 31.06 4.01 -17.88
C GLY A 520 29.91 3.07 -17.57
N PHE A 521 29.31 3.19 -16.38
CA PHE A 521 28.12 2.44 -16.01
C PHE A 521 27.02 2.67 -17.04
N ASN A 522 26.34 1.60 -17.43
CA ASN A 522 25.23 1.66 -18.36
C ASN A 522 23.93 1.90 -17.58
N HIS A 523 23.41 3.14 -17.62
CA HIS A 523 22.12 3.48 -17.01
C HIS A 523 21.02 3.13 -18.01
N ARG A 524 20.06 2.34 -17.52
CA ARG A 524 18.95 1.85 -18.33
C ARG A 524 17.64 2.51 -17.95
N HIS A 525 16.70 2.52 -18.89
CA HIS A 525 15.33 3.02 -18.68
C HIS A 525 15.26 4.46 -18.16
N VAL A 526 16.23 5.31 -18.48
CA VAL A 526 16.39 6.65 -17.90
C VAL A 526 15.26 7.58 -18.32
N LEU A 527 14.50 8.12 -17.38
CA LEU A 527 13.52 9.18 -17.63
C LEU A 527 14.25 10.46 -18.08
N ARG A 528 14.03 10.85 -19.35
CA ARG A 528 14.69 12.02 -19.96
C ARG A 528 13.79 13.25 -20.00
N ASP A 529 12.50 13.07 -20.18
CA ASP A 529 11.53 14.17 -20.22
C ASP A 529 10.11 13.68 -19.92
N VAL A 530 9.23 14.63 -19.57
CA VAL A 530 7.80 14.45 -19.42
C VAL A 530 7.09 15.35 -20.40
N VAL A 531 6.56 14.78 -21.46
CA VAL A 531 5.92 15.53 -22.57
C VAL A 531 4.67 16.28 -22.12
N THR A 532 3.95 15.72 -21.17
CA THR A 532 2.81 16.35 -20.51
C THR A 532 3.27 17.26 -19.36
N ALA A 533 2.37 17.88 -18.62
CA ALA A 533 2.73 18.43 -17.32
C ALA A 533 3.29 17.33 -16.40
N THR A 534 4.12 17.69 -15.42
CA THR A 534 4.73 16.74 -14.48
C THR A 534 3.70 15.77 -13.87
N TRP A 535 2.54 16.25 -13.50
CA TRP A 535 1.45 15.46 -12.91
C TRP A 535 0.38 15.05 -13.92
N GLY A 536 0.74 14.97 -15.20
CA GLY A 536 -0.14 14.55 -16.29
C GLY A 536 -1.07 15.64 -16.81
N ASP A 537 -1.76 15.32 -17.90
CA ASP A 537 -2.74 16.16 -18.58
C ASP A 537 -4.16 15.75 -18.17
N ASN A 538 -4.86 16.64 -17.47
CA ASN A 538 -6.25 16.44 -17.02
C ASN A 538 -7.32 16.90 -18.01
N SER A 539 -6.92 17.34 -19.21
CA SER A 539 -7.86 17.82 -20.23
C SER A 539 -8.37 16.73 -21.17
N VAL A 540 -7.83 15.50 -21.05
CA VAL A 540 -8.08 14.40 -22.01
C VAL A 540 -9.24 13.52 -21.57
N ILE A 541 -9.23 13.08 -20.31
CA ILE A 541 -10.18 12.11 -19.77
C ILE A 541 -11.06 12.80 -18.73
N PRO A 542 -12.39 12.69 -18.81
CA PRO A 542 -13.27 13.27 -17.78
C PRO A 542 -13.17 12.47 -16.47
N SER A 543 -13.60 13.09 -15.37
CA SER A 543 -13.59 12.45 -14.03
C SER A 543 -14.45 11.19 -13.93
N THR A 544 -15.35 10.98 -14.85
CA THR A 544 -16.19 9.79 -14.98
C THR A 544 -16.21 9.39 -16.46
N PRO A 545 -15.22 8.60 -16.91
CA PRO A 545 -15.15 8.20 -18.31
C PRO A 545 -16.29 7.23 -18.66
N VAL A 546 -16.75 7.33 -19.91
CA VAL A 546 -17.85 6.52 -20.44
C VAL A 546 -17.27 5.26 -21.08
N VAL A 547 -17.83 4.10 -20.75
CA VAL A 547 -17.43 2.79 -21.31
C VAL A 547 -17.60 2.78 -22.83
N ALA A 548 -16.69 2.11 -23.53
CA ALA A 548 -16.60 2.05 -24.99
C ALA A 548 -16.40 3.43 -25.67
N THR A 549 -15.86 4.40 -24.93
CA THR A 549 -15.49 5.71 -25.46
C THR A 549 -13.98 5.84 -25.52
N GLN A 550 -13.47 6.28 -26.66
CA GLN A 550 -12.06 6.55 -26.88
C GLN A 550 -11.74 8.01 -26.58
N TYR A 551 -10.74 8.24 -25.75
CA TYR A 551 -10.20 9.56 -25.42
C TYR A 551 -8.84 9.70 -26.08
N THR A 552 -8.65 10.69 -26.92
CA THR A 552 -7.45 10.88 -27.73
C THR A 552 -6.84 12.26 -27.54
N LYS A 553 -5.52 12.34 -27.60
CA LYS A 553 -4.77 13.60 -27.60
C LYS A 553 -3.50 13.46 -28.42
N ASN A 554 -3.19 14.48 -29.24
CA ASN A 554 -1.88 14.58 -29.88
C ASN A 554 -0.96 15.44 -29.03
N TYR A 555 0.29 14.96 -28.88
CA TYR A 555 1.40 15.69 -28.25
C TYR A 555 2.54 15.82 -29.25
N SER A 556 3.15 17.00 -29.35
CA SER A 556 4.28 17.24 -30.24
C SER A 556 5.43 17.88 -29.49
N PHE A 557 6.64 17.38 -29.73
CA PHE A 557 7.86 17.89 -29.14
C PHE A 557 9.06 17.65 -30.06
N THR A 558 10.22 18.23 -29.72
CA THR A 558 11.48 17.97 -30.44
C THR A 558 12.41 17.18 -29.51
N LEU A 559 12.88 16.03 -29.99
CA LEU A 559 13.81 15.19 -29.27
C LEU A 559 15.18 15.89 -29.15
N SER A 560 15.76 15.86 -27.95
CA SER A 560 17.06 16.45 -27.68
C SER A 560 18.16 15.81 -28.53
N ASN A 561 19.05 16.62 -29.08
CA ASN A 561 20.23 16.12 -29.83
C ASN A 561 21.25 15.39 -28.93
N LEU A 562 21.08 15.44 -27.62
CA LEU A 562 21.97 14.78 -26.66
C LEU A 562 21.54 13.31 -26.40
N TRP A 563 20.42 12.89 -26.94
CA TRP A 563 19.86 11.53 -26.71
C TRP A 563 20.06 10.70 -27.98
N ASP A 564 20.30 9.40 -27.80
CA ASP A 564 20.35 8.44 -28.90
C ASP A 564 18.94 8.04 -29.30
N ASP A 565 18.47 8.47 -30.46
CA ASP A 565 17.11 8.21 -30.92
C ASP A 565 16.80 6.71 -31.15
N ASN A 566 17.84 5.88 -31.35
CA ASN A 566 17.65 4.42 -31.44
C ASN A 566 17.39 3.77 -30.07
N GLU A 567 17.73 4.44 -28.98
CA GLU A 567 17.57 3.97 -27.61
C GLU A 567 16.37 4.63 -26.90
N VAL A 568 15.65 5.54 -27.61
CA VAL A 568 14.51 6.25 -27.04
C VAL A 568 13.23 5.43 -27.17
N LYS A 569 12.46 5.42 -26.09
CA LYS A 569 11.13 4.85 -26.01
C LYS A 569 10.15 5.90 -25.48
N LEU A 570 8.89 5.76 -25.84
CA LEU A 570 7.80 6.54 -25.28
C LEU A 570 6.99 5.65 -24.34
N VAL A 571 6.71 6.13 -23.13
CA VAL A 571 5.87 5.44 -22.16
C VAL A 571 4.68 6.33 -21.85
N ALA A 572 3.46 5.89 -22.21
CA ALA A 572 2.24 6.60 -21.86
C ALA A 572 1.43 5.78 -20.86
N PHE A 573 0.77 6.46 -19.93
CA PHE A 573 -0.08 5.81 -18.95
C PHE A 573 -1.26 6.67 -18.52
N VAL A 574 -2.33 6.00 -18.10
CA VAL A 574 -3.51 6.59 -17.49
C VAL A 574 -3.44 6.34 -15.99
N HIS A 575 -3.61 7.40 -15.21
CA HIS A 575 -3.54 7.32 -13.76
C HIS A 575 -4.53 8.25 -13.08
N TYR A 576 -4.87 7.94 -11.84
CA TYR A 576 -5.50 8.89 -10.95
C TYR A 576 -4.50 9.94 -10.49
N TYR A 577 -4.99 11.09 -10.04
CA TYR A 577 -4.16 12.11 -9.41
C TYR A 577 -4.85 12.68 -8.16
N ASP A 578 -4.13 12.67 -7.06
CA ASP A 578 -4.49 13.36 -5.82
C ASP A 578 -3.33 14.23 -5.34
N ALA A 579 -3.56 15.54 -5.28
CA ALA A 579 -2.56 16.50 -4.82
C ALA A 579 -2.30 16.41 -3.30
N ALA A 580 -3.26 15.93 -2.53
CA ALA A 580 -3.20 15.84 -1.07
C ALA A 580 -2.69 14.48 -0.58
N GLY A 581 -2.91 13.42 -1.36
CA GLY A 581 -2.60 12.03 -1.00
C GLY A 581 -1.56 11.40 -1.93
N ARG A 582 -0.60 10.69 -1.34
CA ARG A 582 0.35 9.88 -2.12
C ARG A 582 -0.30 8.63 -2.69
N GLU A 583 -1.38 8.18 -2.07
CA GLU A 583 -2.11 6.95 -2.36
C GLU A 583 -3.08 7.08 -3.53
N GLY A 584 -3.53 8.30 -3.84
CA GLY A 584 -4.51 8.60 -4.89
C GLY A 584 -3.91 8.76 -6.30
N ASN A 585 -2.70 8.23 -6.56
CA ASN A 585 -2.00 8.42 -7.83
C ASN A 585 -1.86 7.11 -8.63
N GLU A 586 -2.64 6.09 -8.33
CA GLU A 586 -2.55 4.75 -8.92
C GLU A 586 -2.62 4.78 -10.45
N ILE A 587 -1.69 4.03 -11.09
CA ILE A 587 -1.64 3.84 -12.54
C ILE A 587 -2.57 2.70 -12.92
N MET A 588 -3.55 3.01 -13.78
CA MET A 588 -4.54 2.06 -14.27
C MET A 588 -3.95 1.12 -15.31
N ASN A 589 -3.24 1.67 -16.29
CA ASN A 589 -2.56 0.92 -17.34
C ASN A 589 -1.50 1.78 -18.02
N ALA A 590 -0.52 1.12 -18.62
CA ALA A 590 0.59 1.77 -19.33
C ALA A 590 0.85 1.11 -20.68
N LYS A 591 1.57 1.82 -21.55
CA LYS A 591 2.06 1.34 -22.83
C LYS A 591 3.44 1.92 -23.11
N GLU A 592 4.41 1.04 -23.43
CA GLU A 592 5.72 1.43 -23.95
C GLU A 592 5.79 1.14 -25.45
N VAL A 593 6.40 2.04 -26.21
CA VAL A 593 6.66 1.87 -27.64
C VAL A 593 8.04 2.47 -27.96
N PRO A 594 8.94 1.72 -28.61
CA PRO A 594 10.20 2.28 -29.16
C PRO A 594 9.91 3.43 -30.12
N LEU A 595 10.79 4.43 -30.16
CA LEU A 595 10.57 5.60 -31.00
C LEU A 595 10.46 5.26 -32.50
N ASP A 596 11.22 4.28 -32.97
CA ASP A 596 11.18 3.79 -34.34
C ASP A 596 9.95 2.94 -34.67
N ASP A 597 9.30 2.34 -33.68
CA ASP A 597 8.03 1.59 -33.84
C ASP A 597 6.80 2.51 -33.82
N VAL A 598 6.92 3.76 -33.37
CA VAL A 598 5.83 4.76 -33.43
C VAL A 598 5.34 4.97 -34.87
N PHE A 599 6.20 4.75 -35.88
CA PHE A 599 5.89 4.89 -37.31
C PHE A 599 5.04 3.79 -37.94
N THR A 600 4.92 2.63 -37.28
CA THR A 600 4.30 1.45 -37.90
C THR A 600 2.96 1.05 -37.27
N ALA A 601 2.52 1.78 -36.24
CA ALA A 601 1.25 1.51 -35.59
C ALA A 601 0.09 2.02 -36.46
N ILE A 602 -0.48 1.13 -37.26
CA ILE A 602 -1.85 1.33 -37.74
C ILE A 602 -2.76 1.23 -36.53
N VAL A 603 -3.47 2.32 -36.22
CA VAL A 603 -4.47 2.32 -35.12
C VAL A 603 -5.48 1.23 -35.38
N GLU A 604 -5.47 0.17 -34.59
CA GLU A 604 -6.53 -0.81 -34.60
C GLU A 604 -7.75 -0.20 -33.88
N THR A 605 -8.75 0.15 -34.64
CA THR A 605 -10.10 0.36 -34.08
C THR A 605 -10.57 -0.99 -33.54
N SER A 606 -11.00 -1.03 -32.28
CA SER A 606 -11.40 -2.20 -31.49
C SER A 606 -11.98 -3.33 -32.35
N SER A 607 -11.28 -4.43 -32.39
CA SER A 607 -11.68 -5.52 -33.24
C SER A 607 -12.42 -6.59 -32.45
N SER A 608 -13.34 -7.24 -33.13
CA SER A 608 -13.93 -8.51 -32.70
C SER A 608 -12.88 -9.66 -32.64
N VAL A 609 -11.59 -9.33 -32.81
CA VAL A 609 -10.45 -10.28 -32.88
C VAL A 609 -9.52 -10.10 -31.71
N GLU A 610 -9.63 -10.98 -30.72
CA GLU A 610 -8.75 -11.00 -29.56
C GLU A 610 -7.46 -11.78 -29.83
N GLY A 611 -6.33 -11.28 -29.34
CA GLY A 611 -5.08 -12.03 -29.18
C GLY A 611 -4.36 -12.39 -30.46
N LEU A 612 -4.38 -11.52 -31.51
CA LEU A 612 -3.65 -11.76 -32.73
C LEU A 612 -2.14 -11.73 -32.51
N LYS A 613 -1.47 -12.88 -32.71
CA LYS A 613 -0.03 -13.06 -32.59
C LYS A 613 0.54 -13.65 -33.88
N ILE A 614 1.73 -13.16 -34.27
CA ILE A 614 2.48 -13.68 -35.43
C ILE A 614 3.82 -14.23 -34.93
N TYR A 615 4.07 -15.51 -35.13
CA TYR A 615 5.30 -16.16 -34.65
C TYR A 615 5.70 -17.37 -35.51
N PRO A 616 7.03 -17.60 -35.72
CA PRO A 616 8.12 -16.71 -35.39
C PRO A 616 8.10 -15.43 -36.26
N ASN A 617 8.52 -14.31 -35.72
CA ASN A 617 8.79 -13.07 -36.42
C ASN A 617 10.02 -12.41 -35.78
N PRO A 618 11.20 -12.38 -36.42
CA PRO A 618 11.46 -12.75 -37.83
C PRO A 618 11.25 -14.23 -38.18
N THR A 619 10.97 -14.48 -39.47
CA THR A 619 10.80 -15.83 -39.99
C THR A 619 11.74 -16.09 -41.18
N ALA A 620 12.23 -17.34 -41.31
CA ALA A 620 12.94 -17.78 -42.50
C ALA A 620 12.02 -18.41 -43.56
N ASP A 621 11.05 -19.21 -43.10
CA ASP A 621 10.20 -20.03 -43.98
C ASP A 621 8.70 -19.88 -43.70
N ILE A 622 8.26 -20.25 -42.52
CA ILE A 622 6.85 -20.26 -42.13
C ILE A 622 6.66 -19.41 -40.88
N THR A 623 5.67 -18.54 -40.91
CA THR A 623 5.18 -17.86 -39.70
C THR A 623 3.68 -18.17 -39.53
N ASN A 624 3.26 -18.23 -38.25
CA ASN A 624 1.87 -18.55 -37.90
C ASN A 624 1.20 -17.28 -37.40
N ILE A 625 -0.07 -17.14 -37.74
CA ILE A 625 -0.94 -16.10 -37.19
C ILE A 625 -1.98 -16.78 -36.32
N LYS A 626 -1.92 -16.51 -35.02
CA LYS A 626 -2.89 -17.02 -34.05
C LYS A 626 -3.80 -15.87 -33.61
N PHE A 627 -5.10 -16.11 -33.60
CA PHE A 627 -6.12 -15.15 -33.16
C PHE A 627 -7.36 -15.88 -32.66
N ASN A 628 -8.22 -15.19 -31.92
CA ASN A 628 -9.48 -15.74 -31.43
C ASN A 628 -10.65 -15.05 -32.11
N LEU A 629 -11.61 -15.82 -32.63
CA LEU A 629 -12.85 -15.33 -33.23
C LEU A 629 -13.98 -15.44 -32.22
N SER A 630 -14.65 -14.33 -31.91
CA SER A 630 -15.85 -14.33 -31.08
C SER A 630 -17.05 -15.01 -31.74
N ASN A 631 -17.12 -14.94 -33.09
CA ASN A 631 -18.16 -15.52 -33.90
C ASN A 631 -17.56 -16.12 -35.18
N SER A 632 -18.34 -17.00 -35.88
CA SER A 632 -17.93 -17.52 -37.20
C SER A 632 -17.93 -16.39 -38.23
N GLN A 633 -16.77 -16.15 -38.87
CA GLN A 633 -16.60 -15.06 -39.85
C GLN A 633 -15.73 -15.49 -41.02
N SER A 634 -15.85 -14.77 -42.15
CA SER A 634 -14.96 -14.96 -43.31
C SER A 634 -13.59 -14.40 -42.99
N VAL A 635 -12.53 -15.16 -43.31
CA VAL A 635 -11.14 -14.77 -43.11
C VAL A 635 -10.37 -14.80 -44.41
N SER A 636 -9.65 -13.74 -44.70
CA SER A 636 -8.68 -13.68 -45.81
C SER A 636 -7.43 -12.92 -45.38
N LEU A 637 -6.34 -13.10 -46.15
CA LEU A 637 -5.05 -12.55 -45.84
C LEU A 637 -4.37 -12.04 -47.10
N VAL A 638 -3.73 -10.88 -47.01
CA VAL A 638 -2.90 -10.29 -48.06
C VAL A 638 -1.57 -9.85 -47.44
N VAL A 639 -0.47 -10.24 -48.06
CA VAL A 639 0.89 -9.78 -47.71
C VAL A 639 1.38 -8.82 -48.78
N ARG A 640 1.87 -7.67 -48.36
CA ARG A 640 2.46 -6.64 -49.26
C ARG A 640 3.91 -6.34 -48.85
N ASP A 641 4.71 -6.02 -49.85
CA ASP A 641 6.06 -5.47 -49.60
C ASP A 641 6.01 -4.00 -49.16
N ILE A 642 7.16 -3.42 -48.83
CA ILE A 642 7.30 -2.02 -48.39
C ILE A 642 6.83 -0.99 -49.46
N ALA A 643 6.73 -1.38 -50.75
CA ALA A 643 6.22 -0.54 -51.81
C ALA A 643 4.69 -0.69 -52.00
N GLY A 644 4.02 -1.50 -51.14
CA GLY A 644 2.58 -1.78 -51.19
C GLY A 644 2.19 -2.82 -52.22
N LYS A 645 3.16 -3.47 -52.94
CA LYS A 645 2.87 -4.51 -53.90
C LYS A 645 2.45 -5.79 -53.20
N GLU A 646 1.32 -6.37 -53.64
CA GLU A 646 0.87 -7.65 -53.15
C GLU A 646 1.83 -8.78 -53.58
N VAL A 647 2.33 -9.54 -52.61
CA VAL A 647 3.28 -10.64 -52.82
C VAL A 647 2.69 -12.00 -52.43
N LEU A 648 1.63 -12.01 -51.61
CA LEU A 648 0.86 -13.20 -51.26
C LEU A 648 -0.57 -12.83 -50.94
N SER A 649 -1.55 -13.64 -51.37
CA SER A 649 -2.95 -13.49 -50.98
C SER A 649 -3.57 -14.86 -50.78
N GLN A 650 -4.37 -15.02 -49.72
CA GLN A 650 -5.02 -16.28 -49.39
C GLN A 650 -6.38 -16.04 -48.72
N ALA A 651 -7.41 -16.73 -49.23
CA ALA A 651 -8.73 -16.74 -48.61
C ALA A 651 -8.93 -18.08 -47.87
N PHE A 652 -9.38 -17.99 -46.62
CA PHE A 652 -9.64 -19.15 -45.75
C PHE A 652 -11.15 -19.51 -45.70
N GLY A 653 -12.02 -18.65 -46.25
CA GLY A 653 -13.45 -18.80 -46.15
C GLY A 653 -14.00 -18.52 -44.77
N ILE A 654 -15.15 -19.11 -44.41
CA ILE A 654 -15.76 -18.95 -43.09
C ILE A 654 -15.03 -19.85 -42.09
N MET A 655 -14.41 -19.24 -41.09
CA MET A 655 -13.78 -19.91 -39.93
C MET A 655 -14.73 -19.86 -38.72
N THR A 656 -14.75 -20.92 -37.93
CA THR A 656 -15.64 -21.03 -36.77
C THR A 656 -15.15 -20.15 -35.58
N ALA A 657 -16.05 -19.82 -34.68
CA ALA A 657 -15.68 -19.16 -33.41
C ALA A 657 -14.64 -19.98 -32.65
N GLY A 658 -13.77 -19.28 -31.86
CA GLY A 658 -12.68 -19.86 -31.09
C GLY A 658 -11.29 -19.55 -31.66
N VAL A 659 -10.27 -20.16 -31.04
CA VAL A 659 -8.86 -19.92 -31.40
C VAL A 659 -8.55 -20.49 -32.80
N GLN A 660 -8.04 -19.64 -33.69
CA GLN A 660 -7.61 -19.97 -35.04
C GLN A 660 -6.09 -19.86 -35.16
N ASN A 661 -5.52 -20.68 -36.02
CA ASN A 661 -4.08 -20.62 -36.34
C ASN A 661 -3.93 -20.81 -37.86
N ILE A 662 -3.42 -19.78 -38.54
CA ILE A 662 -3.17 -19.83 -40.00
C ILE A 662 -1.67 -19.68 -40.27
N ALA A 663 -1.13 -20.42 -41.20
CA ALA A 663 0.28 -20.39 -41.57
C ALA A 663 0.52 -19.58 -42.85
N ILE A 664 1.50 -18.71 -42.83
CA ILE A 664 2.02 -18.00 -43.99
C ILE A 664 3.32 -18.67 -44.41
N ASN A 665 3.38 -19.09 -45.67
CA ASN A 665 4.62 -19.58 -46.24
C ASN A 665 5.43 -18.41 -46.85
N ALA A 666 6.47 -17.97 -46.11
CA ALA A 666 7.37 -16.90 -46.52
C ALA A 666 8.62 -17.41 -47.26
N SER A 667 8.73 -18.72 -47.59
CA SER A 667 9.93 -19.31 -48.20
C SER A 667 10.27 -18.69 -49.57
N ASN A 668 9.30 -18.16 -50.29
CA ASN A 668 9.50 -17.49 -51.56
C ASN A 668 9.66 -15.96 -51.48
N LEU A 669 9.57 -15.37 -50.30
CA LEU A 669 9.78 -13.95 -50.07
C LEU A 669 11.27 -13.67 -49.86
N SER A 670 11.76 -12.55 -50.35
CA SER A 670 13.14 -12.08 -50.11
C SER A 670 13.30 -11.60 -48.67
N ASN A 671 14.53 -11.52 -48.17
CA ASN A 671 14.81 -10.86 -46.86
C ASN A 671 14.27 -9.43 -46.91
N GLY A 672 13.53 -9.05 -45.90
CA GLY A 672 12.94 -7.72 -45.84
C GLY A 672 11.71 -7.65 -44.93
N ILE A 673 11.12 -6.46 -44.89
CA ILE A 673 9.89 -6.16 -44.14
C ILE A 673 8.68 -6.31 -45.09
N TYR A 674 7.61 -6.94 -44.57
CA TYR A 674 6.35 -7.13 -45.25
C TYR A 674 5.20 -6.75 -44.31
N PHE A 675 4.08 -6.33 -44.91
CA PHE A 675 2.86 -6.01 -44.17
C PHE A 675 1.79 -7.04 -44.48
N THR A 676 1.34 -7.73 -43.47
CA THR A 676 0.27 -8.72 -43.59
C THR A 676 -1.03 -8.11 -43.13
N THR A 677 -1.99 -7.96 -44.01
CA THR A 677 -3.36 -7.55 -43.69
C THR A 677 -4.26 -8.75 -43.65
N ILE A 678 -4.90 -9.00 -42.53
CA ILE A 678 -5.92 -10.04 -42.34
C ILE A 678 -7.26 -9.33 -42.33
N GLN A 679 -8.16 -9.81 -43.21
CA GLN A 679 -9.55 -9.39 -43.22
C GLN A 679 -10.39 -10.45 -42.51
N ILE A 680 -11.18 -10.01 -41.51
CA ILE A 680 -12.09 -10.86 -40.73
C ILE A 680 -13.46 -10.20 -40.74
N GLY A 681 -14.35 -10.76 -41.55
CA GLY A 681 -15.62 -10.11 -41.88
C GLY A 681 -15.39 -8.78 -42.59
N GLU A 682 -15.79 -7.68 -41.97
CA GLU A 682 -15.54 -6.31 -42.45
C GLU A 682 -14.30 -5.67 -41.87
N GLU A 683 -13.68 -6.29 -40.88
CA GLU A 683 -12.50 -5.75 -40.19
C GLU A 683 -11.20 -6.09 -40.92
N LEU A 684 -10.24 -5.15 -40.88
CA LEU A 684 -8.90 -5.27 -41.44
C LEU A 684 -7.87 -5.08 -40.36
N VAL A 685 -7.04 -6.08 -40.13
CA VAL A 685 -5.94 -6.03 -39.16
C VAL A 685 -4.63 -6.20 -39.91
N THR A 686 -3.73 -5.21 -39.83
CA THR A 686 -2.42 -5.26 -40.49
C THR A 686 -1.30 -5.42 -39.47
N ARG A 687 -0.35 -6.32 -39.77
CA ARG A 687 0.84 -6.58 -38.95
C ARG A 687 2.11 -6.64 -39.80
N LYS A 688 3.23 -6.21 -39.21
CA LYS A 688 4.57 -6.33 -39.81
C LYS A 688 5.08 -7.77 -39.67
N ILE A 689 5.64 -8.29 -40.72
CA ILE A 689 6.42 -9.54 -40.76
C ILE A 689 7.82 -9.22 -41.26
N THR A 690 8.85 -9.69 -40.59
CA THR A 690 10.24 -9.63 -41.05
C THR A 690 10.66 -11.00 -41.54
N VAL A 691 11.13 -11.06 -42.78
CA VAL A 691 11.73 -12.25 -43.36
C VAL A 691 13.25 -12.13 -43.30
N ASN A 692 13.87 -13.11 -42.66
CA ASN A 692 15.34 -13.18 -42.48
C ASN A 692 15.78 -14.63 -42.65
N LYS A 693 16.40 -14.94 -43.83
CA LYS A 693 16.86 -16.28 -44.21
C LYS A 693 18.34 -16.45 -44.02
#